data_6f53e2861c20210129d222c9b1cc9221
#
_entry.id   6f53e2861c20210129d222c9b1cc9221
#
_cell.length_a   1.000
_cell.length_b   1.000
_cell.length_c   1.000
_cell.angle_alpha   90.00
_cell.angle_beta   90.00
_cell.angle_gamma   90.00
#
_symmetry.space_group_name_H-M   'P 1'
#
loop_
_entity.id
_entity.type
_entity.pdbx_description
1 polymer ?
#
loop_
_entity_poly.entity_id
_entity_poly.type
_entity_poly.pdbx_seq_one_letter_code
_entity_poly.pdbx_strand_id
1 'polypeptide(L)'
;MSAARLVLPVLLLAPLAFAAAPAVDSLAHRNTYAQAYGATKGATEVDPAKDLPRYPAVAPADALATWQVKPGFRLELVANEPQVRDPVAVAFDENGRMFVCEMIDYSEERDRNPHLGRISVLEDRDGDGFYETSRVFADNLPWPNGLIWAHGGLYVGATPDIWRFEDRDGDGRAEVREKVFTGFGTGLSRLNVQSMFNSFIWGPDNRIHVQGGTGNRGLIRSLRRPELPAEELGGRNFWFDPRTHAFGFMPGGAQYGMSFDDFGRRFACSNSDHLQFWVYDGRYAERNPHFTPPVPRQSIAADGGAAEVHRISPDEPWRIIRTRWRIGGVVRGMVEGGGRVSGYFTGASGTHVYRGDAYGPDFVNNTFSGDSGGQLVHRKRLHEDGASLVGRRPDDEQGFEFAASRDSWVRVVNFANAPDGTLHLCDMYREVIEHPWSIPDEIKRHLDLNAGNDRGRIYRLVPTAAAWRRRANPALGAADTATLVATLTHPNGWHRDTASRLLYERQDRAAVPLLVRLVREAAPPTARLHALGALQGLGALDGQTLAVAADDRDAHVRERAIALSEPLLESGQAPAALLAALDRRAGDASPRVRMQLAFSAAYSPALAPALARIAAQDHADQWISVALLTSPPPVIAATLLPAMTQDPALARRAAPFVARLIETRAATAAAGDLAPLIDFIAQPGTSPLWIRALGEGLRRAGSGIAQADRGRKLDAVFTRAAARARDVSVPAAERLEAIELISVGGAAQARPALAAARAAGQPEVVQAAAVRALAQQTGSEVATILLDHWQYAPKAKDAALAALLAREERTRVLLDAVAAGKVPAADFSASQIEALARHKHEPTRARARAVLATVIPPSREEVAAKFQPAITLTGDASRGHGIYAGRCSVCHRAGGEGLELGPDLLTVKSRGRDSLLAAIINPHQEVAPQYIAYEVNTKDGNAFLGMISRDEASSLSLRIMGGAEVTLARSNIRGSSSSGKSLMPEGLEAGLSVHEMADLLTFIEQLK
;
A
#
# COMPACT_ATOMS: atom_id res chain seq x y z
N MET A 1 32.07 -30.44 -85.81
CA MET A 1 31.81 -29.09 -85.29
C MET A 1 30.34 -28.98 -84.93
N SER A 2 29.98 -29.30 -83.69
CA SER A 2 28.60 -29.28 -83.24
C SER A 2 28.63 -28.85 -81.74
N ALA A 3 28.02 -27.76 -81.44
CA ALA A 3 27.94 -27.20 -80.06
C ALA A 3 26.78 -27.85 -79.32
N ALA A 4 27.08 -28.58 -78.28
CA ALA A 4 26.10 -29.15 -77.37
C ALA A 4 25.67 -28.05 -76.40
N ARG A 5 24.37 -27.69 -76.41
CA ARG A 5 23.74 -26.83 -75.39
C ARG A 5 23.36 -27.67 -74.18
N LEU A 6 23.99 -27.38 -73.05
CA LEU A 6 23.53 -27.85 -71.69
C LEU A 6 22.30 -27.10 -71.29
N VAL A 7 21.18 -27.76 -71.05
CA VAL A 7 19.97 -27.22 -70.46
C VAL A 7 20.02 -27.58 -68.96
N LEU A 8 20.21 -26.58 -68.09
CA LEU A 8 20.03 -26.72 -66.65
C LEU A 8 18.53 -26.61 -66.31
N PRO A 9 17.96 -27.49 -65.44
CA PRO A 9 16.60 -27.28 -64.94
C PRO A 9 16.61 -26.22 -63.87
N VAL A 10 15.82 -25.15 -64.07
CA VAL A 10 15.51 -24.16 -63.08
C VAL A 10 14.48 -24.77 -62.09
N LEU A 11 14.93 -25.15 -60.89
CA LEU A 11 14.03 -25.43 -59.79
C LEU A 11 13.34 -24.13 -59.35
N LEU A 12 12.05 -24.00 -59.64
CA LEU A 12 11.17 -23.01 -59.04
C LEU A 12 10.98 -23.34 -57.55
N LEU A 13 11.71 -22.66 -56.67
CA LEU A 13 11.42 -22.57 -55.26
C LEU A 13 10.16 -21.71 -55.07
N ALA A 14 9.03 -22.36 -54.81
CA ALA A 14 7.84 -21.67 -54.32
C ALA A 14 8.19 -21.00 -52.97
N PRO A 15 7.85 -19.71 -52.76
CA PRO A 15 8.06 -19.10 -51.48
C PRO A 15 7.12 -19.80 -50.47
N LEU A 16 7.70 -20.44 -49.46
CA LEU A 16 6.98 -20.77 -48.25
C LEU A 16 6.42 -19.47 -47.66
N ALA A 17 5.11 -19.27 -47.84
CA ALA A 17 4.39 -18.20 -47.12
C ALA A 17 4.48 -18.54 -45.64
N PHE A 18 5.41 -17.91 -44.95
CA PHE A 18 5.31 -17.81 -43.51
C PHE A 18 3.97 -17.12 -43.23
N ALA A 19 3.05 -17.85 -42.58
CA ALA A 19 1.85 -17.22 -42.02
C ALA A 19 2.33 -16.10 -41.14
N ALA A 20 2.01 -14.86 -41.48
CA ALA A 20 2.29 -13.71 -40.65
C ALA A 20 1.65 -13.98 -39.29
N ALA A 21 2.41 -13.77 -38.22
CA ALA A 21 1.83 -13.77 -36.87
C ALA A 21 0.61 -12.84 -36.88
N PRO A 22 -0.51 -13.24 -36.28
CA PRO A 22 -1.71 -12.40 -36.28
C PRO A 22 -1.33 -11.02 -35.73
N ALA A 23 -1.78 -9.98 -36.42
CA ALA A 23 -1.51 -8.60 -36.01
C ALA A 23 -1.98 -8.42 -34.56
N VAL A 24 -1.22 -7.67 -33.77
CA VAL A 24 -1.53 -7.40 -32.34
C VAL A 24 -2.97 -6.88 -32.17
N ASP A 25 -3.46 -6.10 -33.11
CA ASP A 25 -4.85 -5.60 -33.13
C ASP A 25 -5.92 -6.71 -33.15
N SER A 26 -5.60 -7.93 -33.62
CA SER A 26 -6.54 -9.05 -33.62
C SER A 26 -6.75 -9.68 -32.23
N LEU A 27 -5.88 -9.35 -31.26
CA LEU A 27 -5.98 -9.79 -29.86
C LEU A 27 -6.71 -8.76 -28.99
N ALA A 28 -6.89 -7.53 -29.48
CA ALA A 28 -7.56 -6.49 -28.72
C ALA A 28 -9.01 -6.90 -28.40
N HIS A 29 -9.36 -6.84 -27.13
CA HIS A 29 -10.69 -7.15 -26.62
C HIS A 29 -11.28 -5.93 -25.92
N ARG A 30 -12.47 -5.52 -26.35
CA ARG A 30 -13.23 -4.48 -25.67
C ARG A 30 -14.08 -5.13 -24.58
N ASN A 31 -13.89 -4.71 -23.36
CA ASN A 31 -14.71 -5.16 -22.25
C ASN A 31 -16.19 -4.85 -22.51
N THR A 32 -17.04 -5.87 -22.42
CA THR A 32 -18.48 -5.76 -22.68
C THR A 32 -19.29 -5.55 -21.40
N TYR A 33 -18.65 -5.23 -20.29
CA TYR A 33 -19.31 -5.01 -19.00
C TYR A 33 -20.45 -3.97 -19.05
N ALA A 34 -20.41 -3.00 -19.96
CA ALA A 34 -21.52 -2.07 -20.18
C ALA A 34 -22.80 -2.80 -20.65
N GLN A 35 -22.67 -3.93 -21.34
CA GLN A 35 -23.82 -4.74 -21.78
C GLN A 35 -24.43 -5.54 -20.63
N ALA A 36 -23.64 -5.94 -19.63
CA ALA A 36 -24.15 -6.61 -18.44
C ALA A 36 -25.10 -5.72 -17.62
N TYR A 37 -24.94 -4.41 -17.68
CA TYR A 37 -25.87 -3.43 -17.09
C TYR A 37 -27.11 -3.16 -17.93
N GLY A 38 -27.06 -3.32 -19.24
CA GLY A 38 -28.18 -3.22 -20.15
C GLY A 38 -29.13 -4.40 -20.13
N ALA A 39 -28.98 -5.31 -19.17
CA ALA A 39 -29.89 -6.42 -19.05
C ALA A 39 -31.28 -5.94 -18.62
N THR A 40 -32.27 -6.53 -19.26
CA THR A 40 -33.66 -6.11 -19.30
C THR A 40 -34.44 -6.27 -18.00
N LYS A 41 -33.85 -6.90 -16.96
CA LYS A 41 -34.52 -7.11 -15.66
C LYS A 41 -34.02 -6.08 -14.63
N GLY A 42 -34.93 -5.41 -13.95
CA GLY A 42 -34.60 -4.59 -12.77
C GLY A 42 -34.03 -5.45 -11.63
N ALA A 43 -33.33 -4.80 -10.67
CA ALA A 43 -32.67 -5.50 -9.57
C ALA A 43 -33.60 -6.43 -8.78
N THR A 44 -34.87 -6.03 -8.59
CA THR A 44 -35.92 -6.79 -7.88
C THR A 44 -36.56 -7.89 -8.74
N GLU A 45 -36.32 -7.89 -10.05
CA GLU A 45 -36.92 -8.88 -10.99
C GLU A 45 -36.00 -10.09 -11.20
N VAL A 46 -34.77 -10.04 -10.68
CA VAL A 46 -33.79 -11.13 -10.79
C VAL A 46 -34.12 -12.21 -9.78
N ASP A 47 -34.32 -13.42 -10.26
CA ASP A 47 -34.54 -14.62 -9.47
C ASP A 47 -33.31 -15.53 -9.53
N PRO A 48 -32.47 -15.60 -8.47
CA PRO A 48 -31.28 -16.42 -8.49
C PRO A 48 -31.52 -17.89 -8.83
N ALA A 49 -32.67 -18.41 -8.50
CA ALA A 49 -33.03 -19.80 -8.84
C ALA A 49 -33.13 -20.05 -10.36
N LYS A 50 -33.39 -19.01 -11.14
CA LYS A 50 -33.60 -19.11 -12.60
C LYS A 50 -32.49 -18.40 -13.38
N ASP A 51 -31.89 -17.36 -12.79
CA ASP A 51 -31.00 -16.45 -13.49
C ASP A 51 -29.49 -16.72 -13.20
N LEU A 52 -29.16 -17.85 -12.58
CA LEU A 52 -27.79 -18.33 -12.34
C LEU A 52 -27.44 -19.51 -13.27
N PRO A 53 -27.15 -19.26 -14.56
CA PRO A 53 -26.61 -20.29 -15.41
C PRO A 53 -25.25 -20.76 -14.90
N ARG A 54 -24.98 -22.05 -14.96
CA ARG A 54 -23.70 -22.64 -14.61
C ARG A 54 -22.87 -22.88 -15.88
N TYR A 55 -21.62 -22.46 -15.85
CA TYR A 55 -20.65 -22.80 -16.88
C TYR A 55 -19.97 -24.13 -16.51
N PRO A 56 -19.88 -25.10 -17.44
CA PRO A 56 -19.23 -26.37 -17.15
C PRO A 56 -17.71 -26.16 -17.01
N ALA A 57 -17.08 -26.94 -16.16
CA ALA A 57 -15.64 -27.02 -16.08
C ALA A 57 -15.06 -27.60 -17.37
N VAL A 58 -13.92 -27.08 -17.83
CA VAL A 58 -13.18 -27.60 -18.99
C VAL A 58 -12.26 -28.73 -18.54
N ALA A 59 -12.18 -29.82 -19.32
CA ALA A 59 -11.26 -30.92 -19.05
C ALA A 59 -9.79 -30.50 -19.23
N PRO A 60 -8.80 -31.10 -18.50
CA PRO A 60 -7.38 -30.76 -18.65
C PRO A 60 -6.87 -30.85 -20.08
N ALA A 61 -7.34 -31.82 -20.87
CA ALA A 61 -6.96 -32.00 -22.26
C ALA A 61 -7.34 -30.80 -23.16
N ASP A 62 -8.40 -30.09 -22.81
CA ASP A 62 -8.91 -28.94 -23.55
C ASP A 62 -8.50 -27.59 -22.93
N ALA A 63 -7.84 -27.61 -21.79
CA ALA A 63 -7.54 -26.43 -20.99
C ALA A 63 -6.72 -25.38 -21.78
N LEU A 64 -5.68 -25.81 -22.48
CA LEU A 64 -4.80 -24.91 -23.24
C LEU A 64 -5.53 -24.18 -24.37
N ALA A 65 -6.57 -24.78 -24.94
CA ALA A 65 -7.38 -24.18 -26.00
C ALA A 65 -8.24 -23.00 -25.53
N THR A 66 -8.44 -22.87 -24.21
CA THR A 66 -9.19 -21.73 -23.62
C THR A 66 -8.35 -20.46 -23.52
N TRP A 67 -7.03 -20.57 -23.60
CA TRP A 67 -6.13 -19.46 -23.37
C TRP A 67 -5.77 -18.71 -24.67
N GLN A 68 -5.76 -17.39 -24.55
CA GLN A 68 -5.13 -16.46 -25.45
C GLN A 68 -3.84 -15.96 -24.80
N VAL A 69 -2.72 -16.14 -25.45
CA VAL A 69 -1.39 -15.78 -24.91
C VAL A 69 -0.72 -14.80 -25.87
N LYS A 70 0.04 -13.86 -25.33
CA LYS A 70 0.85 -12.90 -26.10
C LYS A 70 1.66 -13.62 -27.18
N PRO A 71 1.69 -13.10 -28.44
CA PRO A 71 2.56 -13.63 -29.50
C PRO A 71 4.02 -13.74 -29.05
N GLY A 72 4.66 -14.83 -29.39
CA GLY A 72 6.01 -15.17 -28.94
C GLY A 72 6.05 -16.03 -27.68
N PHE A 73 4.88 -16.33 -27.09
CA PHE A 73 4.74 -17.19 -25.91
C PHE A 73 3.63 -18.23 -26.14
N ARG A 74 3.69 -19.30 -25.36
CA ARG A 74 2.63 -20.29 -25.20
C ARG A 74 2.57 -20.74 -23.73
N LEU A 75 1.46 -21.27 -23.31
CA LEU A 75 1.33 -22.02 -22.08
C LEU A 75 1.59 -23.50 -22.32
N GLU A 76 2.20 -24.14 -21.33
CA GLU A 76 2.27 -25.58 -21.20
C GLU A 76 1.65 -26.01 -19.89
N LEU A 77 0.91 -27.10 -19.87
CA LEU A 77 0.36 -27.69 -18.66
C LEU A 77 1.46 -28.50 -17.98
N VAL A 78 1.75 -28.17 -16.73
CA VAL A 78 2.85 -28.76 -15.95
C VAL A 78 2.31 -29.86 -15.01
N ALA A 79 1.17 -29.62 -14.40
CA ALA A 79 0.43 -30.59 -13.59
C ALA A 79 -1.06 -30.21 -13.58
N ASN A 80 -1.90 -31.21 -13.44
CA ASN A 80 -3.35 -31.03 -13.36
C ASN A 80 -3.97 -32.05 -12.39
N GLU A 81 -5.26 -31.95 -12.20
CA GLU A 81 -6.03 -32.94 -11.46
C GLU A 81 -5.90 -34.34 -12.12
N PRO A 82 -5.71 -35.44 -11.38
CA PRO A 82 -5.75 -35.52 -9.90
C PRO A 82 -4.41 -35.30 -9.21
N GLN A 83 -3.28 -35.03 -9.93
CA GLN A 83 -1.94 -34.86 -9.35
C GLN A 83 -1.90 -33.65 -8.39
N VAL A 84 -2.67 -32.63 -8.69
CA VAL A 84 -2.74 -31.39 -7.91
C VAL A 84 -4.18 -30.91 -7.75
N ARG A 85 -4.51 -30.34 -6.59
CA ARG A 85 -5.83 -29.78 -6.28
C ARG A 85 -5.65 -28.42 -5.59
N ASP A 86 -6.46 -27.43 -5.99
CA ASP A 86 -6.44 -26.09 -5.38
C ASP A 86 -5.04 -25.53 -5.12
N PRO A 87 -4.12 -25.52 -6.09
CA PRO A 87 -2.75 -25.04 -5.87
C PRO A 87 -2.75 -23.52 -5.65
N VAL A 88 -2.20 -23.09 -4.51
CA VAL A 88 -2.11 -21.66 -4.17
C VAL A 88 -0.67 -21.15 -4.11
N ALA A 89 0.31 -22.03 -4.01
CA ALA A 89 1.73 -21.67 -4.08
C ALA A 89 2.57 -22.89 -4.47
N VAL A 90 3.72 -22.65 -5.10
CA VAL A 90 4.72 -23.66 -5.39
C VAL A 90 6.10 -23.20 -4.93
N ALA A 91 6.92 -24.14 -4.49
CA ALA A 91 8.33 -23.95 -4.19
C ALA A 91 9.14 -25.10 -4.75
N PHE A 92 10.43 -24.89 -4.98
CA PHE A 92 11.37 -25.90 -5.43
C PHE A 92 12.46 -26.10 -4.39
N ASP A 93 12.83 -27.36 -4.15
CA ASP A 93 14.05 -27.65 -3.38
C ASP A 93 15.29 -27.37 -4.23
N GLU A 94 16.48 -27.50 -3.64
CA GLU A 94 17.76 -27.25 -4.31
C GLU A 94 18.07 -28.21 -5.46
N ASN A 95 17.28 -29.26 -5.65
CA ASN A 95 17.42 -30.26 -6.72
C ASN A 95 16.30 -30.15 -7.76
N GLY A 96 15.37 -29.21 -7.60
CA GLY A 96 14.29 -28.91 -8.54
C GLY A 96 13.03 -29.76 -8.37
N ARG A 97 12.87 -30.53 -7.26
CA ARG A 97 11.57 -31.13 -6.92
C ARG A 97 10.57 -30.03 -6.60
N MET A 98 9.36 -30.13 -7.12
CA MET A 98 8.31 -29.14 -6.95
C MET A 98 7.39 -29.51 -5.77
N PHE A 99 7.28 -28.63 -4.79
CA PHE A 99 6.33 -28.73 -3.69
C PHE A 99 5.15 -27.80 -3.96
N VAL A 100 3.93 -28.31 -3.82
CA VAL A 100 2.69 -27.61 -4.10
C VAL A 100 1.89 -27.44 -2.81
N CYS A 101 1.51 -26.21 -2.50
CA CYS A 101 0.60 -25.89 -1.41
C CYS A 101 -0.83 -25.96 -1.95
N GLU A 102 -1.63 -26.88 -1.40
CA GLU A 102 -2.98 -27.18 -1.84
C GLU A 102 -4.01 -26.79 -0.76
N MET A 103 -4.77 -25.71 -1.02
CA MET A 103 -5.79 -25.15 -0.10
C MET A 103 -7.19 -25.74 -0.43
N ILE A 104 -7.33 -27.06 -0.29
CA ILE A 104 -8.57 -27.79 -0.62
C ILE A 104 -9.74 -27.36 0.28
N ASP A 105 -9.42 -26.86 1.46
CA ASP A 105 -10.34 -26.34 2.48
C ASP A 105 -10.75 -24.87 2.27
N TYR A 106 -10.40 -24.26 1.14
CA TYR A 106 -10.97 -22.96 0.75
C TYR A 106 -12.50 -23.09 0.57
N SER A 107 -13.35 -22.28 1.25
CA SER A 107 -13.05 -21.11 2.03
C SER A 107 -13.13 -21.37 3.56
N GLU A 108 -13.17 -20.30 4.37
CA GLU A 108 -13.14 -20.35 5.83
C GLU A 108 -14.30 -21.11 6.50
N GLU A 109 -15.39 -21.36 5.80
CA GLU A 109 -16.55 -22.11 6.33
C GLU A 109 -16.44 -23.62 6.07
N ARG A 110 -15.34 -24.09 5.51
CA ARG A 110 -15.21 -25.45 4.96
C ARG A 110 -14.21 -26.31 5.65
N ASP A 111 -13.31 -25.71 6.40
CA ASP A 111 -12.31 -26.47 7.13
C ASP A 111 -12.97 -27.29 8.23
N ARG A 112 -12.57 -28.53 8.30
CA ARG A 112 -13.06 -29.52 9.27
C ARG A 112 -11.88 -30.30 9.83
N ASN A 113 -12.08 -30.95 10.94
CA ASN A 113 -11.05 -31.84 11.50
C ASN A 113 -11.37 -33.31 11.09
N PRO A 114 -10.49 -34.03 10.37
CA PRO A 114 -9.16 -33.58 9.91
C PRO A 114 -9.26 -32.46 8.84
N HIS A 115 -8.29 -31.53 8.89
CA HIS A 115 -8.19 -30.45 7.91
C HIS A 115 -7.91 -30.99 6.50
N LEU A 116 -8.44 -30.33 5.47
CA LEU A 116 -8.34 -30.82 4.09
C LEU A 116 -7.08 -30.35 3.37
N GLY A 117 -6.47 -29.24 3.84
CA GLY A 117 -5.26 -28.68 3.22
C GLY A 117 -4.07 -29.61 3.35
N ARG A 118 -3.22 -29.61 2.30
CA ARG A 118 -2.05 -30.50 2.24
C ARG A 118 -0.92 -29.88 1.40
N ILE A 119 0.24 -30.53 1.48
CA ILE A 119 1.38 -30.28 0.59
C ILE A 119 1.63 -31.53 -0.22
N SER A 120 1.77 -31.38 -1.52
CA SER A 120 2.18 -32.45 -2.42
C SER A 120 3.58 -32.19 -2.98
N VAL A 121 4.38 -33.23 -3.14
CA VAL A 121 5.64 -33.21 -3.89
C VAL A 121 5.41 -33.87 -5.25
N LEU A 122 5.82 -33.18 -6.32
CA LEU A 122 5.66 -33.60 -7.69
C LEU A 122 7.02 -33.83 -8.34
N GLU A 123 7.11 -34.88 -9.16
CA GLU A 123 8.31 -35.23 -9.91
C GLU A 123 7.97 -35.46 -11.38
N ASP A 124 8.80 -34.88 -12.24
CA ASP A 124 8.85 -35.13 -13.68
C ASP A 124 9.95 -36.16 -13.95
N ARG A 125 9.57 -37.40 -14.17
CA ARG A 125 10.51 -38.54 -14.23
C ARG A 125 11.09 -38.79 -15.59
N ASP A 126 10.33 -38.53 -16.66
CA ASP A 126 10.80 -38.75 -18.01
C ASP A 126 11.45 -37.52 -18.66
N GLY A 127 11.33 -36.39 -17.96
CA GLY A 127 11.97 -35.16 -18.35
C GLY A 127 11.22 -34.40 -19.46
N ASP A 128 9.95 -34.68 -19.71
CA ASP A 128 9.15 -34.01 -20.75
C ASP A 128 8.56 -32.69 -20.30
N GLY A 129 8.56 -32.42 -18.99
CA GLY A 129 8.11 -31.17 -18.40
C GLY A 129 6.70 -31.19 -17.82
N PHE A 130 6.00 -32.30 -17.95
CA PHE A 130 4.80 -32.63 -17.19
C PHE A 130 5.19 -33.45 -15.97
N TYR A 131 4.55 -33.18 -14.83
CA TYR A 131 4.85 -33.91 -13.60
C TYR A 131 3.87 -35.06 -13.43
N GLU A 132 4.26 -36.27 -13.85
CA GLU A 132 3.37 -37.45 -13.87
C GLU A 132 3.10 -37.98 -12.46
N THR A 133 4.04 -37.76 -11.52
CA THR A 133 3.93 -38.28 -10.19
C THR A 133 3.65 -37.21 -9.15
N SER A 134 2.74 -37.50 -8.26
CA SER A 134 2.42 -36.69 -7.10
C SER A 134 2.30 -37.55 -5.87
N ARG A 135 2.93 -37.11 -4.76
CA ARG A 135 2.79 -37.73 -3.44
C ARG A 135 2.38 -36.70 -2.42
N VAL A 136 1.53 -37.09 -1.50
CA VAL A 136 1.19 -36.25 -0.34
C VAL A 136 2.41 -36.22 0.59
N PHE A 137 3.06 -35.06 0.65
CA PHE A 137 4.23 -34.82 1.50
C PHE A 137 3.82 -34.56 2.96
N ALA A 138 2.79 -33.73 3.15
CA ALA A 138 2.17 -33.45 4.45
C ALA A 138 0.69 -33.12 4.25
N ASP A 139 -0.15 -33.55 5.19
CA ASP A 139 -1.61 -33.37 5.18
C ASP A 139 -2.13 -32.77 6.48
N ASN A 140 -3.47 -32.71 6.63
CA ASN A 140 -4.13 -32.21 7.82
C ASN A 140 -3.65 -30.82 8.25
N LEU A 141 -3.64 -29.87 7.29
CA LEU A 141 -3.20 -28.50 7.48
C LEU A 141 -4.37 -27.53 7.28
N PRO A 142 -4.65 -26.63 8.23
CA PRO A 142 -5.70 -25.64 8.08
C PRO A 142 -5.25 -24.53 7.14
N TRP A 143 -5.91 -24.38 6.01
CA TRP A 143 -5.68 -23.32 5.01
C TRP A 143 -4.18 -23.05 4.74
N PRO A 144 -3.41 -24.03 4.28
CA PRO A 144 -2.00 -23.80 3.96
C PRO A 144 -1.90 -22.79 2.81
N ASN A 145 -1.07 -21.76 2.96
CA ASN A 145 -1.13 -20.58 2.10
C ASN A 145 0.23 -20.05 1.62
N GLY A 146 1.29 -20.74 1.91
CA GLY A 146 2.63 -20.41 1.45
C GLY A 146 3.65 -21.43 1.96
N LEU A 147 4.74 -21.58 1.19
CA LEU A 147 5.79 -22.55 1.51
C LEU A 147 7.14 -22.09 0.97
N ILE A 148 8.21 -22.59 1.59
CA ILE A 148 9.59 -22.44 1.11
C ILE A 148 10.46 -23.59 1.62
N TRP A 149 11.30 -24.11 0.75
CA TRP A 149 12.33 -25.07 1.14
C TRP A 149 13.57 -24.34 1.66
N ALA A 150 14.01 -24.67 2.88
CA ALA A 150 15.20 -24.10 3.47
C ALA A 150 15.75 -25.02 4.57
N HIS A 151 17.06 -25.05 4.73
CA HIS A 151 17.76 -25.75 5.79
C HIS A 151 17.34 -27.24 5.93
N GLY A 152 17.27 -27.91 4.78
CA GLY A 152 16.93 -29.35 4.70
C GLY A 152 15.48 -29.69 5.04
N GLY A 153 14.57 -28.72 5.02
CA GLY A 153 13.15 -28.94 5.28
C GLY A 153 12.24 -27.92 4.61
N LEU A 154 10.96 -28.21 4.63
CA LEU A 154 9.92 -27.35 4.07
C LEU A 154 9.24 -26.56 5.18
N TYR A 155 9.30 -25.22 5.10
CA TYR A 155 8.50 -24.34 5.94
C TYR A 155 7.16 -24.06 5.25
N VAL A 156 6.07 -24.22 6.01
CA VAL A 156 4.70 -24.07 5.51
C VAL A 156 3.89 -23.18 6.44
N GLY A 157 3.27 -22.16 5.87
CA GLY A 157 2.30 -21.33 6.59
C GLY A 157 0.91 -21.94 6.54
N ALA A 158 0.39 -22.35 7.69
CA ALA A 158 -0.97 -22.86 7.88
C ALA A 158 -1.53 -22.28 9.18
N THR A 159 -2.41 -21.30 9.06
CA THR A 159 -2.92 -20.50 10.20
C THR A 159 -3.47 -21.41 11.33
N PRO A 160 -3.07 -21.22 12.60
CA PRO A 160 -2.31 -20.07 13.12
C PRO A 160 -0.78 -20.25 13.18
N ASP A 161 -0.23 -21.24 12.51
CA ASP A 161 1.13 -21.72 12.73
C ASP A 161 1.99 -21.63 11.46
N ILE A 162 3.31 -21.51 11.66
CA ILE A 162 4.30 -21.88 10.65
C ILE A 162 4.87 -23.23 11.05
N TRP A 163 4.76 -24.17 10.16
CA TRP A 163 5.25 -25.54 10.32
C TRP A 163 6.59 -25.73 9.63
N ARG A 164 7.38 -26.68 10.12
CA ARG A 164 8.56 -27.23 9.46
C ARG A 164 8.39 -28.74 9.30
N PHE A 165 8.62 -29.20 8.07
CA PHE A 165 8.51 -30.59 7.67
C PHE A 165 9.86 -31.09 7.15
N GLU A 166 10.24 -32.34 7.50
CA GLU A 166 11.43 -33.01 6.97
C GLU A 166 11.05 -34.41 6.49
N ASP A 167 11.57 -34.76 5.33
CA ASP A 167 11.60 -36.09 4.75
C ASP A 167 13.02 -36.63 4.96
N ARG A 168 13.19 -37.57 5.91
CA ARG A 168 14.51 -38.06 6.34
C ARG A 168 14.96 -39.27 5.59
N ASP A 169 14.05 -40.10 5.13
CA ASP A 169 14.36 -41.33 4.39
C ASP A 169 14.24 -41.18 2.86
N GLY A 170 13.76 -40.04 2.40
CA GLY A 170 13.70 -39.68 0.99
C GLY A 170 12.53 -40.31 0.23
N ASP A 171 11.51 -40.82 0.94
CA ASP A 171 10.35 -41.47 0.33
C ASP A 171 9.31 -40.49 -0.22
N GLY A 172 9.47 -39.19 0.02
CA GLY A 172 8.57 -38.12 -0.42
C GLY A 172 7.42 -37.86 0.57
N ARG A 173 7.55 -38.27 1.83
CA ARG A 173 6.65 -37.99 2.93
C ARG A 173 7.41 -37.40 4.11
N ALA A 174 6.79 -36.51 4.84
CA ALA A 174 7.43 -35.88 5.99
C ALA A 174 7.22 -36.71 7.28
N GLU A 175 8.28 -37.27 7.85
CA GLU A 175 8.27 -37.90 9.17
C GLU A 175 8.32 -36.87 10.28
N VAL A 176 8.99 -35.72 10.04
CA VAL A 176 9.04 -34.63 11.00
C VAL A 176 7.96 -33.60 10.68
N ARG A 177 7.13 -33.31 11.68
CA ARG A 177 6.07 -32.28 11.62
C ARG A 177 6.19 -31.43 12.88
N GLU A 178 6.67 -30.22 12.74
CA GLU A 178 6.93 -29.34 13.86
C GLU A 178 6.40 -27.94 13.62
N LYS A 179 5.72 -27.39 14.63
CA LYS A 179 5.37 -25.98 14.66
C LYS A 179 6.58 -25.18 15.13
N VAL A 180 6.99 -24.19 14.32
CA VAL A 180 8.16 -23.34 14.66
C VAL A 180 7.75 -21.95 15.13
N PHE A 181 6.66 -21.42 14.60
CA PHE A 181 6.04 -20.17 15.04
C PHE A 181 4.53 -20.35 15.17
N THR A 182 3.89 -19.54 16.03
CA THR A 182 2.45 -19.59 16.24
C THR A 182 1.89 -18.20 16.56
N GLY A 183 0.57 -18.04 16.42
CA GLY A 183 -0.15 -16.83 16.82
C GLY A 183 -0.80 -16.06 15.66
N PHE A 184 -0.55 -16.46 14.42
CA PHE A 184 -1.10 -15.79 13.24
C PHE A 184 -2.64 -15.93 13.17
N GLY A 185 -3.35 -14.81 13.00
CA GLY A 185 -4.81 -14.80 12.92
C GLY A 185 -5.54 -14.99 14.25
N THR A 186 -4.82 -15.12 15.37
CA THR A 186 -5.45 -15.29 16.68
C THR A 186 -6.07 -13.98 17.17
N GLY A 187 -7.23 -14.08 17.84
CA GLY A 187 -7.96 -12.91 18.33
C GLY A 187 -8.82 -12.19 17.28
N LEU A 188 -8.86 -12.68 16.06
CA LEU A 188 -9.82 -12.20 15.06
C LEU A 188 -11.20 -12.79 15.35
N SER A 189 -12.23 -11.94 15.32
CA SER A 189 -13.64 -12.37 15.42
C SER A 189 -14.10 -13.13 14.18
N ARG A 190 -13.41 -12.95 13.06
CA ARG A 190 -13.65 -13.56 11.76
C ARG A 190 -12.36 -13.72 11.00
N LEU A 191 -12.09 -14.92 10.52
CA LEU A 191 -10.92 -15.19 9.68
C LEU A 191 -11.23 -14.78 8.24
N ASN A 192 -10.24 -14.24 7.54
CA ASN A 192 -10.29 -13.97 6.11
C ASN A 192 -9.19 -14.75 5.42
N VAL A 193 -9.53 -15.91 4.86
CA VAL A 193 -8.56 -16.83 4.23
C VAL A 193 -7.84 -16.23 3.02
N GLN A 194 -8.42 -15.23 2.36
CA GLN A 194 -7.78 -14.49 1.26
C GLN A 194 -6.78 -13.41 1.73
N SER A 195 -6.68 -13.18 3.02
CA SER A 195 -5.79 -12.17 3.62
C SER A 195 -4.92 -12.73 4.74
N MET A 196 -4.75 -14.04 4.80
CA MET A 196 -3.82 -14.67 5.75
C MET A 196 -2.38 -14.43 5.32
N PHE A 197 -1.44 -14.74 6.22
CA PHE A 197 -0.02 -14.63 5.89
C PHE A 197 0.35 -15.61 4.77
N ASN A 198 1.18 -15.16 3.84
CA ASN A 198 1.47 -15.84 2.57
C ASN A 198 2.85 -15.46 2.04
N SER A 199 3.21 -15.96 0.84
CA SER A 199 4.42 -15.55 0.10
C SER A 199 5.70 -15.67 0.90
N PHE A 200 6.11 -16.92 1.15
CA PHE A 200 7.40 -17.22 1.76
C PHE A 200 8.52 -17.06 0.75
N ILE A 201 9.46 -16.15 0.98
CA ILE A 201 10.51 -15.80 0.01
C ILE A 201 11.85 -15.64 0.72
N TRP A 202 12.90 -16.18 0.12
CA TRP A 202 14.28 -15.92 0.54
C TRP A 202 14.67 -14.48 0.20
N GLY A 203 15.04 -13.72 1.22
CA GLY A 203 15.43 -12.32 1.06
C GLY A 203 16.93 -12.14 0.84
N PRO A 204 17.36 -10.97 0.35
CA PRO A 204 18.76 -10.64 0.13
C PRO A 204 19.56 -10.47 1.44
N ASP A 205 18.89 -10.51 2.58
CA ASP A 205 19.42 -10.40 3.95
C ASP A 205 19.57 -11.77 4.64
N ASN A 206 19.50 -12.86 3.87
CA ASN A 206 19.58 -14.26 4.34
C ASN A 206 18.46 -14.66 5.31
N ARG A 207 17.26 -14.10 5.13
CA ARG A 207 16.07 -14.40 5.93
C ARG A 207 14.92 -14.85 5.04
N ILE A 208 14.01 -15.59 5.62
CA ILE A 208 12.74 -15.89 4.98
C ILE A 208 11.76 -14.74 5.32
N HIS A 209 11.23 -14.10 4.29
CA HIS A 209 10.23 -13.05 4.38
C HIS A 209 8.86 -13.63 4.11
N VAL A 210 7.88 -13.20 4.91
CA VAL A 210 6.49 -13.65 4.85
C VAL A 210 5.59 -12.42 4.80
N GLN A 211 4.69 -12.36 3.85
CA GLN A 211 3.68 -11.31 3.82
C GLN A 211 2.62 -11.57 4.90
N GLY A 212 2.36 -10.57 5.73
CA GLY A 212 1.42 -10.70 6.85
C GLY A 212 -0.05 -10.75 6.45
N GLY A 213 -0.39 -10.25 5.27
CA GLY A 213 -1.78 -10.09 4.84
C GLY A 213 -2.46 -8.84 5.42
N THR A 214 -3.52 -8.37 4.75
CA THR A 214 -4.29 -7.21 5.21
C THR A 214 -5.17 -7.56 6.40
N GLY A 215 -5.03 -6.81 7.48
CA GLY A 215 -5.87 -7.00 8.66
C GLY A 215 -5.55 -8.25 9.48
N ASN A 216 -4.52 -9.01 9.12
CA ASN A 216 -4.07 -10.13 9.92
C ASN A 216 -3.43 -9.64 11.22
N ARG A 217 -3.76 -10.29 12.32
CA ARG A 217 -3.34 -9.93 13.67
C ARG A 217 -2.90 -11.17 14.41
N GLY A 218 -2.44 -10.97 15.61
CA GLY A 218 -2.09 -12.03 16.54
C GLY A 218 -0.75 -11.80 17.21
N LEU A 219 -0.59 -12.38 18.36
CA LEU A 219 0.62 -12.31 19.17
C LEU A 219 1.57 -13.43 18.73
N ILE A 220 2.53 -13.09 17.89
CA ILE A 220 3.46 -14.03 17.28
C ILE A 220 4.57 -14.38 18.26
N ARG A 221 4.88 -15.68 18.36
CA ARG A 221 5.99 -16.19 19.16
C ARG A 221 6.71 -17.33 18.44
N SER A 222 8.02 -17.42 18.68
CA SER A 222 8.83 -18.57 18.29
C SER A 222 8.66 -19.71 19.30
N LEU A 223 8.38 -20.91 18.83
CA LEU A 223 8.32 -22.11 19.65
C LEU A 223 9.72 -22.73 19.85
N ARG A 224 10.65 -22.39 18.95
CA ARG A 224 12.07 -22.79 19.04
C ARG A 224 12.90 -21.83 19.88
N ARG A 225 12.43 -20.60 20.08
CA ARG A 225 13.11 -19.55 20.86
C ARG A 225 12.12 -18.93 21.86
N PRO A 226 11.65 -19.73 22.85
CA PRO A 226 10.63 -19.28 23.79
C PRO A 226 11.09 -18.12 24.69
N GLU A 227 12.39 -17.87 24.79
CA GLU A 227 12.97 -16.73 25.49
C GLU A 227 12.79 -15.39 24.76
N LEU A 228 12.52 -15.42 23.45
CA LEU A 228 12.21 -14.19 22.71
C LEU A 228 10.80 -13.70 23.06
N PRO A 229 10.63 -12.39 23.25
CA PRO A 229 9.31 -11.83 23.54
C PRO A 229 8.33 -12.11 22.42
N ALA A 230 7.08 -12.37 22.80
CA ALA A 230 5.99 -12.41 21.82
C ALA A 230 5.64 -11.00 21.36
N GLU A 231 5.41 -10.80 20.08
CA GLU A 231 5.10 -9.50 19.50
C GLU A 231 3.83 -9.53 18.65
N GLU A 232 3.07 -8.42 18.66
CA GLU A 232 1.84 -8.27 17.87
C GLU A 232 2.16 -8.10 16.39
N LEU A 233 1.55 -8.89 15.52
CA LEU A 233 1.72 -8.79 14.06
C LEU A 233 1.17 -7.47 13.51
N GLY A 234 -0.03 -7.06 13.92
CA GLY A 234 -0.62 -5.75 13.62
C GLY A 234 -0.66 -5.35 12.15
N GLY A 235 -0.85 -6.30 11.22
CA GLY A 235 -0.85 -6.02 9.77
C GLY A 235 0.55 -5.79 9.17
N ARG A 236 1.60 -6.02 9.95
CA ARG A 236 3.00 -5.99 9.47
C ARG A 236 3.35 -7.26 8.70
N ASN A 237 4.40 -7.21 7.90
CA ASN A 237 5.04 -8.40 7.35
C ASN A 237 5.99 -9.01 8.39
N PHE A 238 6.21 -10.30 8.27
CA PHE A 238 7.03 -11.10 9.17
C PHE A 238 8.30 -11.56 8.46
N TRP A 239 9.40 -11.70 9.19
CA TRP A 239 10.59 -12.38 8.71
C TRP A 239 11.18 -13.26 9.80
N PHE A 240 11.86 -14.31 9.40
CA PHE A 240 12.62 -15.15 10.32
C PHE A 240 13.90 -15.69 9.68
N ASP A 241 14.86 -16.00 10.53
CA ASP A 241 16.09 -16.67 10.15
C ASP A 241 15.90 -18.19 10.35
N PRO A 242 16.01 -19.02 9.31
CA PRO A 242 15.77 -20.46 9.41
C PRO A 242 16.82 -21.20 10.23
N ARG A 243 18.04 -20.64 10.45
CA ARG A 243 19.10 -21.22 11.26
C ARG A 243 18.93 -20.95 12.75
N THR A 244 18.59 -19.72 13.09
CA THR A 244 18.54 -19.26 14.49
C THR A 244 17.12 -19.17 15.05
N HIS A 245 16.11 -19.20 14.20
CA HIS A 245 14.69 -18.93 14.53
C HIS A 245 14.47 -17.58 15.22
N ALA A 246 15.41 -16.64 15.05
CA ALA A 246 15.18 -15.25 15.33
C ALA A 246 14.12 -14.72 14.34
N PHE A 247 13.27 -13.81 14.79
CA PHE A 247 12.20 -13.25 13.96
C PHE A 247 12.01 -11.77 14.23
N GLY A 248 11.26 -11.12 13.38
CA GLY A 248 10.89 -9.72 13.51
C GLY A 248 9.86 -9.30 12.45
N PHE A 249 9.62 -8.01 12.40
CA PHE A 249 8.57 -7.44 11.56
C PHE A 249 9.11 -6.33 10.68
N MET A 250 8.37 -6.03 9.63
CA MET A 250 8.62 -4.93 8.72
C MET A 250 7.29 -4.37 8.20
N PRO A 251 7.25 -3.15 7.63
CA PRO A 251 6.02 -2.60 7.08
C PRO A 251 5.32 -3.56 6.12
N GLY A 252 4.03 -3.75 6.32
CA GLY A 252 3.18 -4.68 5.57
C GLY A 252 1.99 -4.00 4.93
N GLY A 253 0.81 -4.62 5.06
CA GLY A 253 -0.48 -4.07 4.64
C GLY A 253 -0.88 -4.39 3.20
N ALA A 254 -0.13 -5.22 2.47
CA ALA A 254 -0.55 -5.82 1.21
C ALA A 254 -1.29 -7.15 1.47
N GLN A 255 -2.06 -7.64 0.49
CA GLN A 255 -2.99 -8.75 0.72
C GLN A 255 -2.42 -10.11 0.36
N TYR A 256 -2.12 -10.36 -0.91
CA TYR A 256 -1.71 -11.68 -1.39
C TYR A 256 -0.72 -11.58 -2.54
N GLY A 257 0.47 -12.10 -2.35
CA GLY A 257 1.55 -12.05 -3.32
C GLY A 257 2.60 -10.99 -2.95
N MET A 258 3.83 -11.45 -2.69
CA MET A 258 4.99 -10.61 -2.46
C MET A 258 6.19 -11.21 -3.21
N SER A 259 7.04 -10.38 -3.78
CA SER A 259 8.28 -10.83 -4.42
C SER A 259 9.38 -9.77 -4.30
N PHE A 260 10.62 -10.21 -4.50
CA PHE A 260 11.79 -9.34 -4.65
C PHE A 260 12.24 -9.32 -6.11
N ASP A 261 12.77 -8.17 -6.56
CA ASP A 261 13.52 -8.13 -7.79
C ASP A 261 15.00 -8.52 -7.57
N ASP A 262 15.78 -8.48 -8.63
CA ASP A 262 17.21 -8.82 -8.59
C ASP A 262 18.07 -7.88 -7.73
N PHE A 263 17.51 -6.75 -7.33
CA PHE A 263 18.18 -5.72 -6.53
C PHE A 263 17.75 -5.73 -5.05
N GLY A 264 16.82 -6.62 -4.69
CA GLY A 264 16.29 -6.75 -3.34
C GLY A 264 15.17 -5.75 -3.02
N ARG A 265 14.55 -5.15 -4.03
CA ARG A 265 13.39 -4.27 -3.89
C ARG A 265 12.12 -5.12 -3.77
N ARG A 266 11.22 -4.73 -2.89
CA ARG A 266 10.04 -5.53 -2.52
C ARG A 266 8.77 -5.02 -3.19
N PHE A 267 8.02 -5.95 -3.79
CA PHE A 267 6.76 -5.70 -4.48
C PHE A 267 5.66 -6.59 -3.95
N ALA A 268 4.41 -6.13 -4.03
CA ALA A 268 3.23 -6.90 -3.65
C ALA A 268 1.97 -6.36 -4.35
N CYS A 269 0.82 -6.98 -4.05
CA CYS A 269 -0.49 -6.50 -4.46
C CYS A 269 -1.53 -6.60 -3.34
N SER A 270 -2.63 -5.92 -3.56
CA SER A 270 -3.89 -6.06 -2.84
C SER A 270 -5.01 -6.22 -3.86
N ASN A 271 -6.16 -6.72 -3.44
CA ASN A 271 -7.29 -7.10 -4.29
C ASN A 271 -7.59 -6.12 -5.46
N SER A 272 -7.58 -4.82 -5.17
CA SER A 272 -7.83 -3.74 -6.13
C SER A 272 -6.63 -2.82 -6.34
N ASP A 273 -5.41 -3.31 -6.11
CA ASP A 273 -4.16 -2.60 -6.36
C ASP A 273 -3.07 -3.62 -6.71
N HIS A 274 -2.92 -3.85 -8.00
CA HIS A 274 -2.14 -4.95 -8.56
C HIS A 274 -0.62 -4.76 -8.49
N LEU A 275 -0.13 -3.55 -8.17
CA LEU A 275 1.31 -3.28 -8.13
C LEU A 275 1.67 -2.26 -7.06
N GLN A 276 2.21 -2.76 -5.96
CA GLN A 276 2.67 -1.99 -4.82
C GLN A 276 4.17 -2.18 -4.61
N PHE A 277 4.83 -1.14 -4.15
CA PHE A 277 6.27 -1.09 -3.93
C PHE A 277 6.60 -0.42 -2.60
N TRP A 278 7.57 -0.93 -1.86
CA TRP A 278 8.11 -0.27 -0.66
C TRP A 278 9.32 0.58 -1.04
N VAL A 279 9.14 1.90 -1.04
CA VAL A 279 10.16 2.87 -1.47
C VAL A 279 11.35 2.88 -0.53
N TYR A 280 11.11 2.70 0.77
CA TYR A 280 12.14 2.68 1.81
C TYR A 280 11.78 1.69 2.93
N ASP A 281 12.78 1.33 3.76
CA ASP A 281 12.59 0.48 4.93
C ASP A 281 11.97 1.29 6.09
N GLY A 282 10.88 0.79 6.65
CA GLY A 282 10.14 1.47 7.73
C GLY A 282 10.95 1.72 9.00
N ARG A 283 12.03 0.94 9.26
CA ARG A 283 12.93 1.15 10.41
C ARG A 283 13.50 2.57 10.49
N TYR A 284 13.66 3.24 9.35
CA TYR A 284 14.16 4.62 9.33
C TYR A 284 13.14 5.62 9.85
N ALA A 285 11.84 5.33 9.72
CA ALA A 285 10.76 6.20 10.18
C ALA A 285 10.76 6.41 11.70
N GLU A 286 11.22 5.42 12.46
CA GLU A 286 11.22 5.42 13.92
C GLU A 286 12.30 6.32 14.55
N ARG A 287 13.30 6.73 13.77
CA ARG A 287 14.45 7.53 14.25
C ARG A 287 14.09 8.96 14.62
N ASN A 288 13.05 9.53 14.00
CA ASN A 288 12.57 10.87 14.30
C ASN A 288 11.08 10.83 14.70
N PRO A 289 10.76 10.79 16.00
CA PRO A 289 9.38 10.72 16.48
C PRO A 289 8.58 12.02 16.23
N HIS A 290 9.23 13.09 15.78
CA HIS A 290 8.60 14.39 15.47
C HIS A 290 8.30 14.58 13.98
N PHE A 291 8.69 13.63 13.15
CA PHE A 291 8.39 13.62 11.72
C PHE A 291 7.61 12.37 11.36
N THR A 292 6.48 12.58 10.71
CA THR A 292 5.64 11.51 10.19
C THR A 292 5.89 11.37 8.68
N PRO A 293 6.73 10.40 8.23
CA PRO A 293 6.99 10.20 6.80
C PRO A 293 5.76 9.59 6.10
N PRO A 294 5.58 9.73 4.78
CA PRO A 294 4.59 8.99 4.01
C PRO A 294 4.73 7.49 4.23
N VAL A 295 3.63 6.75 4.11
CA VAL A 295 3.64 5.28 4.17
C VAL A 295 4.66 4.75 3.15
N PRO A 296 5.59 3.85 3.54
CA PRO A 296 6.62 3.37 2.62
C PRO A 296 6.05 2.56 1.44
N ARG A 297 4.92 1.87 1.62
CA ARG A 297 4.24 1.11 0.58
C ARG A 297 3.39 2.03 -0.28
N GLN A 298 3.72 2.12 -1.56
CA GLN A 298 3.06 2.97 -2.56
C GLN A 298 2.45 2.12 -3.67
N SER A 299 1.31 2.54 -4.19
CA SER A 299 0.82 2.07 -5.49
C SER A 299 1.65 2.73 -6.58
N ILE A 300 2.24 1.95 -7.46
CA ILE A 300 3.16 2.46 -8.50
C ILE A 300 2.69 2.17 -9.93
N ALA A 301 1.48 1.65 -10.11
CA ALA A 301 0.90 1.48 -11.43
C ALA A 301 0.52 2.84 -12.04
N ALA A 302 1.05 3.18 -13.22
CA ALA A 302 0.80 4.45 -13.89
C ALA A 302 -0.69 4.67 -14.22
N ASP A 303 -1.45 3.60 -14.40
CA ASP A 303 -2.89 3.57 -14.69
C ASP A 303 -3.75 3.33 -13.45
N GLY A 304 -3.12 3.42 -12.26
CA GLY A 304 -3.78 3.26 -10.96
C GLY A 304 -3.90 1.81 -10.49
N GLY A 305 -4.19 1.65 -9.19
CA GLY A 305 -4.24 0.32 -8.55
C GLY A 305 -5.27 -0.61 -9.19
N ALA A 306 -6.50 -0.14 -9.36
CA ALA A 306 -7.61 -0.85 -10.01
C ALA A 306 -7.62 -0.60 -11.53
N ALA A 307 -6.46 -0.74 -12.17
CA ALA A 307 -6.30 -0.53 -13.60
C ALA A 307 -7.27 -1.35 -14.45
N GLU A 308 -7.55 -0.87 -15.64
CA GLU A 308 -8.33 -1.62 -16.63
C GLU A 308 -7.63 -2.91 -17.03
N VAL A 309 -8.40 -4.01 -17.12
CA VAL A 309 -7.96 -5.31 -17.60
C VAL A 309 -8.84 -5.78 -18.75
N HIS A 310 -8.25 -6.56 -19.65
CA HIS A 310 -8.91 -7.03 -20.88
C HIS A 310 -9.31 -8.51 -20.72
N ARG A 311 -10.43 -8.70 -20.04
CA ARG A 311 -11.01 -10.02 -19.81
C ARG A 311 -11.65 -10.58 -21.08
N ILE A 312 -11.49 -11.89 -21.33
CA ILE A 312 -12.10 -12.60 -22.47
C ILE A 312 -13.07 -13.72 -22.06
N SER A 313 -13.17 -14.01 -20.75
CA SER A 313 -14.14 -14.93 -20.17
C SER A 313 -15.50 -14.28 -19.97
N PRO A 314 -16.62 -15.04 -19.90
CA PRO A 314 -17.92 -14.47 -19.54
C PRO A 314 -17.92 -13.95 -18.09
N ASP A 315 -18.76 -12.93 -17.84
CA ASP A 315 -18.97 -12.47 -16.48
C ASP A 315 -19.66 -13.54 -15.63
N GLU A 316 -19.25 -13.64 -14.37
CA GLU A 316 -19.86 -14.59 -13.43
C GLU A 316 -21.31 -14.19 -13.10
N PRO A 317 -22.31 -15.05 -13.36
CA PRO A 317 -23.73 -14.70 -13.20
C PRO A 317 -24.06 -14.23 -11.77
N TRP A 318 -23.50 -14.88 -10.75
CA TRP A 318 -23.71 -14.51 -9.35
C TRP A 318 -23.17 -13.11 -9.03
N ARG A 319 -22.03 -12.74 -9.65
CA ARG A 319 -21.41 -11.42 -9.49
C ARG A 319 -22.25 -10.34 -10.15
N ILE A 320 -22.84 -10.63 -11.31
CA ILE A 320 -23.79 -9.73 -12.00
C ILE A 320 -24.99 -9.45 -11.08
N ILE A 321 -25.62 -10.51 -10.52
CA ILE A 321 -26.79 -10.36 -9.65
C ILE A 321 -26.43 -9.60 -8.39
N ARG A 322 -25.35 -9.99 -7.70
CA ARG A 322 -24.87 -9.31 -6.48
C ARG A 322 -24.64 -7.83 -6.73
N THR A 323 -23.95 -7.49 -7.82
CA THR A 323 -23.65 -6.09 -8.14
C THR A 323 -24.93 -5.29 -8.40
N ARG A 324 -25.87 -5.82 -9.16
CA ARG A 324 -27.17 -5.18 -9.39
C ARG A 324 -27.96 -4.97 -8.10
N TRP A 325 -28.00 -5.99 -7.25
CA TRP A 325 -28.70 -5.91 -5.97
C TRP A 325 -28.05 -4.89 -5.04
N ARG A 326 -26.73 -4.77 -5.07
CA ARG A 326 -26.00 -3.74 -4.31
C ARG A 326 -26.32 -2.34 -4.84
N ILE A 327 -26.29 -2.14 -6.16
CA ILE A 327 -26.66 -0.87 -6.80
C ILE A 327 -28.11 -0.50 -6.47
N GLY A 328 -29.03 -1.44 -6.56
CA GLY A 328 -30.46 -1.24 -6.27
C GLY A 328 -30.83 -1.18 -4.79
N GLY A 329 -29.85 -1.33 -3.88
CA GLY A 329 -30.09 -1.32 -2.43
C GLY A 329 -30.85 -2.55 -1.90
N VAL A 330 -30.99 -3.62 -2.70
CA VAL A 330 -31.64 -4.87 -2.30
C VAL A 330 -30.83 -5.60 -1.23
N VAL A 331 -29.52 -5.58 -1.38
CA VAL A 331 -28.57 -6.13 -0.40
C VAL A 331 -27.52 -5.13 -0.02
N ARG A 332 -27.02 -5.24 1.21
CA ARG A 332 -25.90 -4.44 1.66
C ARG A 332 -24.60 -4.96 1.05
N GLY A 333 -23.65 -4.08 0.88
CA GLY A 333 -22.29 -4.40 0.48
C GLY A 333 -21.75 -3.44 -0.58
N MET A 334 -20.44 -3.52 -0.83
CA MET A 334 -19.70 -2.59 -1.66
C MET A 334 -20.08 -2.70 -3.14
N VAL A 335 -20.36 -1.56 -3.78
CA VAL A 335 -20.52 -1.49 -5.23
C VAL A 335 -19.12 -1.30 -5.84
N GLU A 336 -18.43 -2.41 -6.01
CA GLU A 336 -17.06 -2.43 -6.52
C GLU A 336 -16.98 -1.88 -7.94
N GLY A 337 -15.80 -1.40 -8.36
CA GLY A 337 -15.51 -0.96 -9.72
C GLY A 337 -16.45 0.11 -10.28
N GLY A 338 -17.15 0.86 -9.42
CA GLY A 338 -18.15 1.82 -9.86
C GLY A 338 -19.42 1.17 -10.39
N GLY A 339 -19.74 -0.02 -9.90
CA GLY A 339 -20.89 -0.80 -10.34
C GLY A 339 -20.61 -1.65 -11.59
N ARG A 340 -19.40 -1.67 -12.11
CA ARG A 340 -18.98 -2.62 -13.15
C ARG A 340 -18.79 -4.00 -12.55
N VAL A 341 -19.17 -5.04 -13.27
CA VAL A 341 -19.00 -6.42 -12.81
C VAL A 341 -17.56 -6.87 -13.01
N SER A 342 -16.89 -6.38 -14.06
CA SER A 342 -15.56 -6.78 -14.46
C SER A 342 -14.85 -5.68 -15.27
N GLY A 343 -13.68 -6.00 -15.87
CA GLY A 343 -12.92 -5.10 -16.72
C GLY A 343 -11.96 -4.19 -15.96
N TYR A 344 -11.72 -4.48 -14.69
CA TYR A 344 -10.73 -3.82 -13.84
C TYR A 344 -10.24 -4.82 -12.80
N PHE A 345 -9.10 -4.57 -12.17
CA PHE A 345 -8.61 -5.47 -11.14
C PHE A 345 -9.57 -5.57 -9.95
N THR A 346 -10.10 -6.77 -9.73
CA THR A 346 -10.98 -7.11 -8.61
C THR A 346 -10.46 -8.23 -7.73
N GLY A 347 -9.48 -8.97 -8.22
CA GLY A 347 -8.90 -10.13 -7.58
C GLY A 347 -7.40 -10.20 -7.86
N ALA A 348 -6.70 -9.04 -7.83
CA ALA A 348 -5.25 -9.01 -8.03
C ALA A 348 -4.56 -9.90 -7.01
N SER A 349 -3.76 -10.85 -7.48
CA SER A 349 -3.11 -11.88 -6.67
C SER A 349 -1.77 -12.30 -7.23
N GLY A 350 -0.89 -12.73 -6.33
CA GLY A 350 0.38 -13.35 -6.67
C GLY A 350 1.36 -12.44 -7.40
N THR A 351 1.31 -11.10 -7.24
CA THR A 351 2.24 -10.21 -7.95
C THR A 351 3.68 -10.65 -7.77
N HIS A 352 4.33 -10.94 -8.89
CA HIS A 352 5.63 -11.60 -8.93
C HIS A 352 6.57 -10.89 -9.91
N VAL A 353 7.83 -10.74 -9.52
CA VAL A 353 8.87 -10.19 -10.38
C VAL A 353 9.55 -11.34 -11.11
N TYR A 354 9.53 -11.30 -12.44
CA TYR A 354 10.23 -12.29 -13.25
C TYR A 354 11.75 -12.08 -13.19
N ARG A 355 12.45 -13.11 -12.73
CA ARG A 355 13.90 -13.14 -12.57
C ARG A 355 14.55 -14.34 -13.27
N GLY A 356 13.77 -15.00 -14.13
CA GLY A 356 14.24 -16.10 -14.97
C GLY A 356 15.05 -15.60 -16.16
N ASP A 357 15.56 -16.53 -16.96
CA ASP A 357 16.37 -16.26 -18.14
C ASP A 357 15.80 -16.90 -19.43
N ALA A 358 14.57 -17.42 -19.37
CA ALA A 358 13.93 -18.03 -20.52
C ALA A 358 13.40 -17.00 -21.53
N TYR A 359 12.97 -15.80 -21.10
CA TYR A 359 12.22 -14.84 -21.92
C TYR A 359 13.09 -13.74 -22.56
N GLY A 360 14.37 -13.71 -22.24
CA GLY A 360 15.30 -12.67 -22.68
C GLY A 360 15.31 -11.43 -21.75
N PRO A 361 16.28 -10.51 -22.01
CA PRO A 361 16.56 -9.41 -21.07
C PRO A 361 15.44 -8.41 -20.90
N ASP A 362 14.57 -8.22 -21.91
CA ASP A 362 13.46 -7.26 -21.85
C ASP A 362 12.36 -7.66 -20.84
N PHE A 363 12.37 -8.90 -20.37
CA PHE A 363 11.40 -9.42 -19.41
C PHE A 363 11.93 -9.46 -17.97
N VAL A 364 13.24 -9.44 -17.79
CA VAL A 364 13.87 -9.47 -16.46
C VAL A 364 13.41 -8.26 -15.66
N ASN A 365 13.04 -8.50 -14.41
CA ASN A 365 12.48 -7.51 -13.49
C ASN A 365 11.15 -6.88 -13.94
N ASN A 366 10.43 -7.47 -14.91
CA ASN A 366 9.03 -7.13 -15.12
C ASN A 366 8.16 -7.78 -14.04
N THR A 367 7.03 -7.14 -13.71
CA THR A 367 6.05 -7.71 -12.80
C THR A 367 4.93 -8.41 -13.56
N PHE A 368 4.51 -9.56 -13.02
CA PHE A 368 3.34 -10.32 -13.47
C PHE A 368 2.36 -10.42 -12.32
N SER A 369 1.10 -10.11 -12.57
CA SER A 369 0.02 -10.16 -11.59
C SER A 369 -1.13 -10.98 -12.15
N GLY A 370 -1.65 -11.92 -11.36
CA GLY A 370 -2.89 -12.61 -11.68
C GLY A 370 -4.09 -11.73 -11.35
N ASP A 371 -5.18 -11.92 -12.07
CA ASP A 371 -6.50 -11.53 -11.60
C ASP A 371 -7.38 -12.78 -11.54
N SER A 372 -7.59 -13.29 -10.33
CA SER A 372 -8.40 -14.50 -10.10
C SER A 372 -9.88 -14.30 -10.46
N GLY A 373 -10.35 -13.05 -10.43
CA GLY A 373 -11.70 -12.67 -10.88
C GLY A 373 -11.79 -12.40 -12.39
N GLY A 374 -10.67 -12.05 -13.03
CA GLY A 374 -10.56 -11.73 -14.46
C GLY A 374 -10.06 -12.88 -15.33
N GLN A 375 -9.61 -14.00 -14.74
CA GLN A 375 -9.04 -15.18 -15.43
C GLN A 375 -7.85 -14.82 -16.35
N LEU A 376 -6.90 -13.99 -15.84
CA LEU A 376 -5.84 -13.41 -16.65
C LEU A 376 -4.51 -13.25 -15.92
N VAL A 377 -3.48 -13.02 -16.72
CA VAL A 377 -2.12 -12.63 -16.30
C VAL A 377 -1.79 -11.28 -16.93
N HIS A 378 -1.54 -10.30 -16.09
CA HIS A 378 -1.19 -8.94 -16.45
C HIS A 378 0.31 -8.70 -16.27
N ARG A 379 0.96 -7.94 -17.18
CA ARG A 379 2.38 -7.59 -17.08
C ARG A 379 2.58 -6.08 -17.01
N LYS A 380 3.52 -5.65 -16.16
CA LYS A 380 4.04 -4.27 -16.15
C LYS A 380 5.56 -4.26 -16.31
N ARG A 381 6.06 -3.27 -17.06
CA ARG A 381 7.48 -2.90 -17.06
C ARG A 381 7.73 -1.85 -15.97
N LEU A 382 8.78 -2.04 -15.21
CA LEU A 382 9.22 -1.09 -14.18
C LEU A 382 10.17 -0.07 -14.79
N HIS A 383 9.97 1.19 -14.43
CA HIS A 383 10.83 2.31 -14.83
C HIS A 383 11.22 3.09 -13.57
N GLU A 384 12.44 3.63 -13.58
CA GLU A 384 12.88 4.53 -12.52
C GLU A 384 12.07 5.85 -12.57
N ASP A 385 11.66 6.33 -11.39
CA ASP A 385 10.94 7.58 -11.19
C ASP A 385 11.55 8.32 -9.98
N GLY A 386 12.63 9.04 -10.23
CA GLY A 386 13.44 9.62 -9.17
C GLY A 386 14.01 8.54 -8.26
N ALA A 387 13.75 8.63 -6.97
CA ALA A 387 14.11 7.61 -5.99
C ALA A 387 13.04 6.50 -5.84
N SER A 388 11.95 6.55 -6.62
CA SER A 388 10.88 5.55 -6.65
C SER A 388 10.86 4.80 -7.98
N LEU A 389 9.75 4.11 -8.24
CA LEU A 389 9.48 3.37 -9.48
C LEU A 389 8.07 3.67 -9.99
N VAL A 390 7.87 3.47 -11.28
CA VAL A 390 6.55 3.46 -11.91
C VAL A 390 6.40 2.23 -12.81
N GLY A 391 5.28 1.51 -12.68
CA GLY A 391 4.94 0.36 -13.51
C GLY A 391 4.03 0.77 -14.66
N ARG A 392 4.42 0.47 -15.89
CA ARG A 392 3.63 0.78 -17.09
C ARG A 392 3.26 -0.48 -17.85
N ARG A 393 2.04 -0.53 -18.38
CA ARG A 393 1.65 -1.55 -19.36
C ARG A 393 2.55 -1.38 -20.60
N PRO A 394 3.14 -2.45 -21.13
CA PRO A 394 3.94 -2.34 -22.36
C PRO A 394 3.14 -1.83 -23.55
N ASP A 395 3.78 -1.05 -24.42
CA ASP A 395 3.11 -0.48 -25.60
C ASP A 395 2.57 -1.55 -26.56
N ASP A 396 3.22 -2.70 -26.60
CA ASP A 396 2.84 -3.86 -27.41
C ASP A 396 1.81 -4.79 -26.73
N GLU A 397 1.22 -4.35 -25.61
CA GLU A 397 0.15 -5.07 -24.86
C GLU A 397 -1.08 -4.19 -24.63
N GLN A 398 -1.26 -3.12 -25.42
CA GLN A 398 -2.45 -2.29 -25.31
C GLN A 398 -3.69 -3.02 -25.84
N GLY A 399 -4.77 -3.03 -25.06
CA GLY A 399 -6.04 -3.65 -25.45
C GLY A 399 -6.15 -5.17 -25.26
N PHE A 400 -5.12 -5.85 -24.72
CA PHE A 400 -5.16 -7.26 -24.36
C PHE A 400 -4.26 -7.58 -23.16
N GLU A 401 -4.36 -8.80 -22.62
CA GLU A 401 -3.52 -9.25 -21.50
C GLU A 401 -2.40 -10.16 -21.97
N PHE A 402 -1.32 -10.27 -21.15
CA PHE A 402 -0.21 -11.17 -21.46
C PHE A 402 -0.69 -12.62 -21.67
N ALA A 403 -1.62 -13.07 -20.81
CA ALA A 403 -2.40 -14.28 -21.03
C ALA A 403 -3.80 -14.08 -20.42
N ALA A 404 -4.84 -14.59 -21.10
CA ALA A 404 -6.21 -14.55 -20.58
C ALA A 404 -6.96 -15.82 -21.02
N SER A 405 -7.85 -16.33 -20.19
CA SER A 405 -8.64 -17.51 -20.49
C SER A 405 -10.11 -17.18 -20.75
N ARG A 406 -10.75 -17.93 -21.65
CA ARG A 406 -12.20 -17.94 -21.85
C ARG A 406 -12.95 -18.78 -20.84
N ASP A 407 -12.23 -19.61 -20.09
CA ASP A 407 -12.80 -20.46 -19.04
C ASP A 407 -12.94 -19.69 -17.74
N SER A 408 -14.18 -19.49 -17.30
CA SER A 408 -14.50 -18.75 -16.07
C SER A 408 -14.09 -19.47 -14.77
N TRP A 409 -13.67 -20.74 -14.85
CA TRP A 409 -13.18 -21.50 -13.70
C TRP A 409 -11.69 -21.25 -13.42
N VAL A 410 -10.94 -20.73 -14.37
CA VAL A 410 -9.53 -20.39 -14.19
C VAL A 410 -9.36 -19.33 -13.10
N ARG A 411 -8.46 -19.59 -12.13
CA ARG A 411 -8.16 -18.72 -11.00
C ARG A 411 -6.64 -18.61 -10.85
N VAL A 412 -6.04 -17.69 -11.60
CA VAL A 412 -4.60 -17.43 -11.45
C VAL A 412 -4.36 -16.73 -10.12
N VAL A 413 -3.79 -17.46 -9.15
CA VAL A 413 -3.63 -16.94 -7.78
C VAL A 413 -2.18 -16.67 -7.41
N ASN A 414 -1.19 -17.32 -8.04
CA ASN A 414 0.21 -17.13 -7.69
C ASN A 414 1.16 -17.51 -8.84
N PHE A 415 2.43 -17.12 -8.69
CA PHE A 415 3.51 -17.41 -9.62
C PHE A 415 4.77 -17.86 -8.91
N ALA A 416 5.65 -18.56 -9.63
CA ALA A 416 6.99 -18.90 -9.17
C ALA A 416 8.01 -18.85 -10.31
N ASN A 417 9.18 -18.27 -10.06
CA ASN A 417 10.36 -18.43 -10.91
C ASN A 417 10.87 -19.85 -10.77
N ALA A 418 10.96 -20.59 -11.89
CA ALA A 418 11.35 -21.99 -11.89
C ALA A 418 12.84 -22.19 -12.19
N PRO A 419 13.39 -23.35 -11.84
CA PRO A 419 14.78 -23.71 -12.16
C PRO A 419 15.10 -23.66 -13.65
N ASP A 420 14.15 -23.95 -14.52
CA ASP A 420 14.30 -23.92 -15.99
C ASP A 420 14.28 -22.51 -16.59
N GLY A 421 14.09 -21.48 -15.76
CA GLY A 421 14.05 -20.07 -16.14
C GLY A 421 12.68 -19.56 -16.56
N THR A 422 11.66 -20.41 -16.55
CA THR A 422 10.27 -20.03 -16.89
C THR A 422 9.51 -19.53 -15.67
N LEU A 423 8.33 -18.93 -15.88
CA LEU A 423 7.38 -18.54 -14.85
C LEU A 423 6.27 -19.59 -14.77
N HIS A 424 6.12 -20.23 -13.61
CA HIS A 424 5.02 -21.13 -13.32
C HIS A 424 3.83 -20.36 -12.74
N LEU A 425 2.60 -20.77 -13.07
CA LEU A 425 1.34 -20.18 -12.65
C LEU A 425 0.53 -21.21 -11.87
N CYS A 426 0.05 -20.84 -10.69
CA CYS A 426 -0.91 -21.63 -9.92
C CYS A 426 -2.34 -21.22 -10.34
N ASP A 427 -3.10 -22.16 -10.82
CA ASP A 427 -4.52 -22.03 -11.15
C ASP A 427 -5.33 -22.89 -10.18
N MET A 428 -5.97 -22.26 -9.23
CA MET A 428 -6.79 -22.93 -8.22
C MET A 428 -7.99 -23.65 -8.83
N TYR A 429 -8.49 -23.20 -9.97
CA TYR A 429 -9.56 -23.79 -10.79
C TYR A 429 -10.87 -24.03 -10.05
N ARG A 430 -11.56 -22.98 -9.69
CA ARG A 430 -12.83 -22.98 -8.95
C ARG A 430 -13.96 -22.28 -9.70
N GLU A 431 -15.19 -22.81 -9.62
CA GLU A 431 -16.37 -22.11 -10.14
C GLU A 431 -16.58 -20.77 -9.45
N VAL A 432 -16.47 -20.74 -8.12
CA VAL A 432 -16.61 -19.53 -7.31
C VAL A 432 -15.36 -19.32 -6.46
N ILE A 433 -14.78 -18.11 -6.54
CA ILE A 433 -13.69 -17.68 -5.67
C ILE A 433 -14.09 -16.36 -4.99
N GLU A 434 -14.73 -16.48 -3.85
CA GLU A 434 -15.21 -15.34 -3.06
C GLU A 434 -15.42 -15.77 -1.60
N HIS A 435 -15.40 -14.81 -0.68
CA HIS A 435 -15.80 -15.07 0.70
C HIS A 435 -17.27 -15.43 0.80
N PRO A 436 -17.63 -16.53 1.48
CA PRO A 436 -19.04 -16.92 1.66
C PRO A 436 -19.89 -15.81 2.26
N TRP A 437 -19.34 -15.00 3.16
CA TRP A 437 -20.04 -13.89 3.81
C TRP A 437 -20.17 -12.62 2.94
N SER A 438 -19.47 -12.55 1.81
CA SER A 438 -19.59 -11.44 0.85
C SER A 438 -20.66 -11.73 -0.22
N ILE A 439 -21.13 -12.97 -0.30
CA ILE A 439 -22.20 -13.39 -1.20
C ILE A 439 -23.53 -13.39 -0.41
N PRO A 440 -24.57 -12.66 -0.83
CA PRO A 440 -25.89 -12.69 -0.21
C PRO A 440 -26.44 -14.11 -0.11
N ASP A 441 -27.09 -14.45 1.01
CA ASP A 441 -27.58 -15.82 1.26
C ASP A 441 -28.59 -16.30 0.21
N GLU A 442 -29.35 -15.36 -0.36
CA GLU A 442 -30.32 -15.62 -1.44
C GLU A 442 -29.62 -16.06 -2.74
N ILE A 443 -28.41 -15.61 -2.99
CA ILE A 443 -27.57 -16.05 -4.12
C ILE A 443 -26.81 -17.31 -3.71
N LYS A 444 -26.18 -17.29 -2.54
CA LYS A 444 -25.28 -18.34 -2.04
C LYS A 444 -25.95 -19.71 -2.00
N ARG A 445 -27.24 -19.79 -1.64
CA ARG A 445 -28.01 -21.06 -1.58
C ARG A 445 -28.13 -21.78 -2.94
N HIS A 446 -27.89 -21.06 -4.03
CA HIS A 446 -27.97 -21.60 -5.40
C HIS A 446 -26.58 -21.86 -6.01
N LEU A 447 -25.50 -21.65 -5.25
CA LEU A 447 -24.12 -21.87 -5.67
C LEU A 447 -23.52 -23.08 -4.96
N ASP A 448 -22.77 -23.88 -5.69
CA ASP A 448 -21.86 -24.86 -5.08
C ASP A 448 -20.50 -24.22 -4.87
N LEU A 449 -20.30 -23.65 -3.68
CA LEU A 449 -19.02 -23.03 -3.34
C LEU A 449 -17.87 -24.05 -3.22
N ASN A 450 -18.09 -25.36 -3.27
CA ASN A 450 -17.09 -26.43 -3.33
C ASN A 450 -16.70 -26.81 -4.75
N ALA A 451 -17.46 -26.38 -5.75
CA ALA A 451 -17.23 -26.80 -7.12
C ALA A 451 -15.79 -26.48 -7.56
N GLY A 452 -15.04 -27.53 -7.85
CA GLY A 452 -13.61 -27.47 -8.22
C GLY A 452 -12.62 -27.83 -7.10
N ASN A 453 -13.07 -28.20 -5.88
CA ASN A 453 -12.14 -28.60 -4.79
C ASN A 453 -11.42 -29.94 -5.04
N ASP A 454 -11.80 -30.64 -6.08
CA ASP A 454 -11.16 -31.85 -6.60
C ASP A 454 -10.24 -31.55 -7.80
N ARG A 455 -10.08 -30.29 -8.19
CA ARG A 455 -9.38 -29.81 -9.39
C ARG A 455 -8.27 -28.85 -9.03
N GLY A 456 -7.41 -28.58 -10.02
CA GLY A 456 -6.34 -27.62 -9.91
C GLY A 456 -5.30 -27.82 -11.00
N ARG A 457 -4.63 -26.74 -11.40
CA ARG A 457 -3.67 -26.81 -12.50
C ARG A 457 -2.46 -25.93 -12.24
N ILE A 458 -1.33 -26.36 -12.74
CA ILE A 458 -0.11 -25.57 -12.80
C ILE A 458 0.30 -25.47 -14.25
N TYR A 459 0.47 -24.23 -14.73
CA TYR A 459 0.96 -23.96 -16.05
C TYR A 459 2.36 -23.34 -15.98
N ARG A 460 3.12 -23.40 -17.07
CA ARG A 460 4.30 -22.55 -17.28
C ARG A 460 4.17 -21.73 -18.55
N LEU A 461 4.66 -20.52 -18.52
CA LEU A 461 4.83 -19.67 -19.68
C LEU A 461 6.13 -20.04 -20.40
N VAL A 462 6.05 -20.32 -21.68
CA VAL A 462 7.19 -20.78 -22.48
C VAL A 462 7.34 -19.88 -23.71
N PRO A 463 8.57 -19.41 -24.04
CA PRO A 463 8.79 -18.69 -25.28
C PRO A 463 8.69 -19.65 -26.47
N THR A 464 8.10 -19.18 -27.57
CA THR A 464 8.01 -19.97 -28.83
C THR A 464 9.29 -19.91 -29.65
N ALA A 465 10.27 -19.11 -29.23
CA ALA A 465 11.56 -19.00 -29.90
C ALA A 465 12.29 -20.36 -29.97
N ALA A 466 12.74 -20.74 -31.13
CA ALA A 466 13.39 -22.04 -31.38
C ALA A 466 14.68 -22.27 -30.55
N ALA A 467 15.26 -21.22 -30.00
CA ALA A 467 16.47 -21.29 -29.17
C ALA A 467 16.22 -21.80 -27.76
N TRP A 468 14.99 -21.59 -27.20
CA TRP A 468 14.72 -22.06 -25.85
C TRP A 468 14.61 -23.58 -25.81
N ARG A 469 15.25 -24.16 -24.82
CA ARG A 469 15.16 -25.58 -24.49
C ARG A 469 14.99 -25.74 -23.00
N ARG A 470 14.13 -26.66 -22.61
CA ARG A 470 13.99 -27.03 -21.22
C ARG A 470 15.34 -27.52 -20.67
N ARG A 471 15.68 -27.13 -19.49
CA ARG A 471 16.89 -27.55 -18.77
C ARG A 471 16.57 -28.71 -17.85
N ALA A 472 17.55 -29.61 -17.67
CA ALA A 472 17.46 -30.59 -16.61
C ALA A 472 17.40 -29.93 -15.23
N ASN A 473 16.77 -30.60 -14.27
CA ASN A 473 16.74 -30.17 -12.89
C ASN A 473 18.15 -29.97 -12.34
N PRO A 474 18.40 -28.90 -11.59
CA PRO A 474 19.70 -28.68 -10.96
C PRO A 474 19.94 -29.69 -9.84
N ALA A 475 21.20 -29.90 -9.50
CA ALA A 475 21.63 -30.75 -8.37
C ALA A 475 22.46 -29.91 -7.39
N LEU A 476 21.95 -28.73 -7.01
CA LEU A 476 22.69 -27.79 -6.16
C LEU A 476 22.85 -28.29 -4.72
N GLY A 477 22.00 -29.21 -4.28
CA GLY A 477 22.12 -29.84 -2.97
C GLY A 477 23.46 -30.59 -2.76
N ALA A 478 24.02 -31.17 -3.82
CA ALA A 478 25.30 -31.87 -3.80
C ALA A 478 26.50 -31.02 -4.25
N ALA A 479 26.26 -29.77 -4.70
CA ALA A 479 27.32 -28.89 -5.19
C ALA A 479 28.29 -28.49 -4.07
N ASP A 480 29.58 -28.44 -4.39
CA ASP A 480 30.61 -27.94 -3.47
C ASP A 480 30.56 -26.41 -3.35
N THR A 481 31.28 -25.86 -2.39
CA THR A 481 31.32 -24.43 -2.08
C THR A 481 31.77 -23.58 -3.27
N ALA A 482 32.75 -24.07 -4.04
CA ALA A 482 33.24 -23.32 -5.22
C ALA A 482 32.19 -23.26 -6.32
N THR A 483 31.48 -24.36 -6.55
CA THR A 483 30.35 -24.41 -7.49
C THR A 483 29.21 -23.51 -7.06
N LEU A 484 28.84 -23.48 -5.78
CA LEU A 484 27.81 -22.58 -5.26
C LEU A 484 28.20 -21.11 -5.46
N VAL A 485 29.46 -20.75 -5.17
CA VAL A 485 29.93 -19.37 -5.42
C VAL A 485 29.89 -19.04 -6.91
N ALA A 486 30.29 -19.95 -7.80
CA ALA A 486 30.19 -19.74 -9.24
C ALA A 486 28.73 -19.57 -9.69
N THR A 487 27.79 -20.31 -9.09
CA THR A 487 26.35 -20.23 -9.38
C THR A 487 25.73 -18.86 -9.07
N LEU A 488 26.33 -18.05 -8.24
CA LEU A 488 25.90 -16.65 -8.00
C LEU A 488 25.99 -15.77 -9.27
N THR A 489 26.68 -16.23 -10.31
CA THR A 489 26.73 -15.57 -11.64
C THR A 489 25.65 -16.05 -12.61
N HIS A 490 24.84 -17.02 -12.23
CA HIS A 490 23.84 -17.62 -13.11
C HIS A 490 22.78 -16.59 -13.53
N PRO A 491 22.35 -16.55 -14.81
CA PRO A 491 21.37 -15.57 -15.28
C PRO A 491 19.98 -15.73 -14.63
N ASN A 492 19.55 -16.95 -14.31
CA ASN A 492 18.30 -17.22 -13.60
C ASN A 492 18.42 -16.94 -12.11
N GLY A 493 17.54 -16.08 -11.57
CA GLY A 493 17.47 -15.69 -10.16
C GLY A 493 17.26 -16.87 -9.21
N TRP A 494 16.49 -17.89 -9.62
CA TRP A 494 16.26 -19.06 -8.78
C TRP A 494 17.58 -19.77 -8.39
N HIS A 495 18.51 -19.93 -9.35
CA HIS A 495 19.81 -20.54 -9.10
C HIS A 495 20.66 -19.67 -8.16
N ARG A 496 20.66 -18.33 -8.35
CA ARG A 496 21.42 -17.43 -7.49
C ARG A 496 20.89 -17.44 -6.06
N ASP A 497 19.57 -17.39 -5.88
CA ASP A 497 18.92 -17.42 -4.57
C ASP A 497 19.18 -18.74 -3.84
N THR A 498 19.06 -19.87 -4.57
CA THR A 498 19.34 -21.21 -4.02
C THR A 498 20.80 -21.36 -3.61
N ALA A 499 21.75 -20.92 -4.45
CA ALA A 499 23.17 -20.95 -4.10
C ALA A 499 23.49 -20.04 -2.91
N SER A 500 22.93 -18.84 -2.87
CA SER A 500 23.07 -17.90 -1.76
C SER A 500 22.55 -18.49 -0.45
N ARG A 501 21.35 -19.13 -0.50
CA ARG A 501 20.76 -19.83 0.64
C ARG A 501 21.65 -20.98 1.13
N LEU A 502 22.13 -21.83 0.24
CA LEU A 502 22.99 -22.95 0.59
C LEU A 502 24.35 -22.50 1.18
N LEU A 503 24.94 -21.43 0.68
CA LEU A 503 26.15 -20.83 1.27
C LEU A 503 25.87 -20.34 2.70
N TYR A 504 24.71 -19.69 2.92
CA TYR A 504 24.28 -19.26 4.25
C TYR A 504 24.03 -20.45 5.19
N GLU A 505 23.36 -21.49 4.72
CA GLU A 505 23.05 -22.67 5.52
C GLU A 505 24.29 -23.45 5.94
N ARG A 506 25.24 -23.64 5.02
CA ARG A 506 26.46 -24.42 5.25
C ARG A 506 27.52 -23.70 6.06
N GLN A 507 27.54 -22.35 6.07
CA GLN A 507 28.52 -21.54 6.80
C GLN A 507 29.99 -21.89 6.49
N ASP A 508 30.28 -22.37 5.29
CA ASP A 508 31.64 -22.73 4.89
C ASP A 508 32.49 -21.49 4.59
N ARG A 509 33.46 -21.23 5.43
CA ARG A 509 34.36 -20.08 5.34
C ARG A 509 35.28 -20.12 4.11
N ALA A 510 35.42 -21.27 3.45
CA ALA A 510 36.20 -21.39 2.19
C ALA A 510 35.57 -20.54 1.06
N ALA A 511 34.29 -20.18 1.18
CA ALA A 511 33.63 -19.29 0.26
C ALA A 511 34.18 -17.84 0.31
N VAL A 512 34.66 -17.38 1.47
CA VAL A 512 35.00 -15.95 1.69
C VAL A 512 35.94 -15.36 0.65
N PRO A 513 37.13 -15.93 0.37
CA PRO A 513 38.06 -15.35 -0.63
C PRO A 513 37.45 -15.36 -2.05
N LEU A 514 36.62 -16.34 -2.37
CA LEU A 514 35.94 -16.45 -3.67
C LEU A 514 34.86 -15.36 -3.81
N LEU A 515 34.09 -15.12 -2.74
CA LEU A 515 33.05 -14.10 -2.70
C LEU A 515 33.65 -12.69 -2.78
N VAL A 516 34.75 -12.42 -2.05
CA VAL A 516 35.47 -11.12 -2.13
C VAL A 516 35.97 -10.87 -3.56
N ARG A 517 36.44 -11.90 -4.24
CA ARG A 517 36.81 -11.81 -5.66
C ARG A 517 35.60 -11.49 -6.53
N LEU A 518 34.44 -12.15 -6.31
CA LEU A 518 33.22 -11.84 -7.06
C LEU A 518 32.76 -10.40 -6.89
N VAL A 519 32.80 -9.85 -5.70
CA VAL A 519 32.47 -8.43 -5.44
C VAL A 519 33.32 -7.50 -6.32
N ARG A 520 34.60 -7.83 -6.53
CA ARG A 520 35.52 -6.98 -7.30
C ARG A 520 35.43 -7.18 -8.80
N GLU A 521 35.25 -8.42 -9.25
CA GLU A 521 35.56 -8.83 -10.64
C GLU A 521 34.34 -9.25 -11.45
N ALA A 522 33.23 -9.70 -10.79
CA ALA A 522 32.10 -10.25 -11.52
C ALA A 522 31.45 -9.23 -12.48
N ALA A 523 31.23 -9.64 -13.72
CA ALA A 523 30.60 -8.77 -14.71
C ALA A 523 29.15 -8.44 -14.37
N PRO A 524 28.26 -9.41 -14.00
CA PRO A 524 26.88 -9.12 -13.64
C PRO A 524 26.79 -8.38 -12.28
N PRO A 525 26.04 -7.28 -12.16
CA PRO A 525 25.83 -6.62 -10.88
C PRO A 525 25.10 -7.54 -9.87
N THR A 526 24.20 -8.40 -10.35
CA THR A 526 23.48 -9.37 -9.53
C THR A 526 24.43 -10.34 -8.82
N ALA A 527 25.51 -10.78 -9.47
CA ALA A 527 26.54 -11.62 -8.83
C ALA A 527 27.24 -10.89 -7.68
N ARG A 528 27.58 -9.62 -7.89
CA ARG A 528 28.21 -8.78 -6.85
C ARG A 528 27.29 -8.54 -5.66
N LEU A 529 25.98 -8.32 -5.93
CA LEU A 529 24.94 -8.18 -4.91
C LEU A 529 24.79 -9.45 -4.07
N HIS A 530 24.69 -10.62 -4.72
CA HIS A 530 24.62 -11.90 -4.00
C HIS A 530 25.89 -12.20 -3.21
N ALA A 531 27.06 -11.85 -3.75
CA ALA A 531 28.33 -12.01 -3.03
C ALA A 531 28.39 -11.15 -1.76
N LEU A 532 27.90 -9.90 -1.81
CA LEU A 532 27.78 -9.04 -0.62
C LEU A 532 26.84 -9.65 0.42
N GLY A 533 25.67 -10.15 0.00
CA GLY A 533 24.71 -10.82 0.87
C GLY A 533 25.27 -12.11 1.50
N ALA A 534 25.99 -12.91 0.71
CA ALA A 534 26.63 -14.14 1.21
C ALA A 534 27.76 -13.83 2.21
N LEU A 535 28.60 -12.81 1.94
CA LEU A 535 29.63 -12.34 2.90
C LEU A 535 29.01 -11.84 4.20
N GLN A 536 27.87 -11.11 4.12
CA GLN A 536 27.10 -10.69 5.29
C GLN A 536 26.63 -11.91 6.09
N GLY A 537 26.01 -12.89 5.41
CA GLY A 537 25.48 -14.10 6.02
C GLY A 537 26.54 -14.98 6.67
N LEU A 538 27.76 -14.95 6.14
CA LEU A 538 28.93 -15.61 6.72
C LEU A 538 29.62 -14.81 7.85
N GLY A 539 29.14 -13.59 8.16
CA GLY A 539 29.82 -12.69 9.10
C GLY A 539 31.23 -12.32 8.67
N ALA A 540 31.47 -12.21 7.36
CA ALA A 540 32.79 -11.95 6.77
C ALA A 540 32.82 -10.68 5.91
N LEU A 541 31.76 -9.89 5.91
CA LEU A 541 31.70 -8.63 5.18
C LEU A 541 32.43 -7.54 5.95
N ASP A 542 33.57 -7.10 5.42
CA ASP A 542 34.41 -6.09 6.04
C ASP A 542 34.27 -4.71 5.39
N GLY A 543 34.78 -3.70 6.09
CA GLY A 543 34.69 -2.31 5.63
C GLY A 543 35.51 -2.02 4.37
N GLN A 544 36.55 -2.81 4.05
CA GLN A 544 37.30 -2.64 2.82
C GLN A 544 36.54 -3.17 1.60
N THR A 545 35.89 -4.30 1.73
CA THR A 545 34.98 -4.86 0.70
C THR A 545 33.81 -3.93 0.44
N LEU A 546 33.23 -3.35 1.50
CA LEU A 546 32.18 -2.35 1.41
C LEU A 546 32.65 -1.06 0.72
N ALA A 547 33.90 -0.59 0.99
CA ALA A 547 34.44 0.58 0.31
C ALA A 547 34.57 0.37 -1.21
N VAL A 548 35.00 -0.83 -1.63
CA VAL A 548 35.07 -1.18 -3.06
C VAL A 548 33.66 -1.22 -3.67
N ALA A 549 32.69 -1.83 -2.99
CA ALA A 549 31.32 -1.94 -3.47
C ALA A 549 30.58 -0.59 -3.47
N ALA A 550 30.91 0.33 -2.55
CA ALA A 550 30.38 1.70 -2.55
C ALA A 550 30.85 2.54 -3.74
N ASP A 551 31.96 2.15 -4.38
CA ASP A 551 32.49 2.77 -5.60
C ASP A 551 32.16 1.95 -6.87
N ASP A 552 31.29 0.97 -6.79
CA ASP A 552 30.92 0.11 -7.91
C ASP A 552 30.34 0.91 -9.09
N ARG A 553 30.54 0.40 -10.31
CA ARG A 553 29.96 0.97 -11.54
C ARG A 553 28.44 0.94 -11.59
N ASP A 554 27.81 -0.05 -10.93
CA ASP A 554 26.36 -0.23 -10.88
C ASP A 554 25.75 0.46 -9.67
N ALA A 555 24.67 1.20 -9.88
CA ALA A 555 24.02 1.98 -8.83
C ALA A 555 23.40 1.10 -7.73
N HIS A 556 22.84 -0.05 -8.10
CA HIS A 556 22.20 -0.95 -7.12
C HIS A 556 23.24 -1.60 -6.20
N VAL A 557 24.45 -1.89 -6.73
CA VAL A 557 25.55 -2.39 -5.89
C VAL A 557 26.01 -1.30 -4.91
N ARG A 558 26.12 -0.05 -5.37
CA ARG A 558 26.46 1.09 -4.50
C ARG A 558 25.37 1.31 -3.42
N GLU A 559 24.08 1.31 -3.80
CA GLU A 559 22.95 1.41 -2.88
C GLU A 559 23.03 0.32 -1.80
N ARG A 560 23.23 -0.93 -2.21
CA ARG A 560 23.33 -2.06 -1.28
C ARG A 560 24.54 -1.97 -0.36
N ALA A 561 25.71 -1.56 -0.88
CA ALA A 561 26.91 -1.39 -0.08
C ALA A 561 26.73 -0.31 1.00
N ILE A 562 26.06 0.80 0.67
CA ILE A 562 25.70 1.86 1.63
C ILE A 562 24.82 1.29 2.75
N ALA A 563 23.75 0.57 2.41
CA ALA A 563 22.87 -0.04 3.40
C ALA A 563 23.58 -1.06 4.30
N LEU A 564 24.48 -1.87 3.72
CA LEU A 564 25.25 -2.86 4.45
C LEU A 564 26.36 -2.25 5.32
N SER A 565 26.70 -0.97 5.12
CA SER A 565 27.69 -0.25 5.93
C SER A 565 27.13 0.23 7.28
N GLU A 566 25.81 0.25 7.45
CA GLU A 566 25.16 0.84 8.64
C GLU A 566 25.65 0.27 9.98
N PRO A 567 25.85 -1.05 10.16
CA PRO A 567 26.37 -1.57 11.43
C PRO A 567 27.76 -1.02 11.78
N LEU A 568 28.62 -0.79 10.77
CA LEU A 568 29.94 -0.18 10.97
C LEU A 568 29.86 1.32 11.26
N LEU A 569 28.91 2.02 10.65
CA LEU A 569 28.64 3.43 10.89
C LEU A 569 28.09 3.65 12.29
N GLU A 570 27.12 2.84 12.71
CA GLU A 570 26.48 2.93 14.01
C GLU A 570 27.44 2.59 15.16
N SER A 571 28.29 1.58 14.97
CA SER A 571 29.31 1.22 15.96
C SER A 571 30.55 2.14 15.98
N GLY A 572 30.65 3.07 15.03
CA GLY A 572 31.83 3.92 14.87
C GLY A 572 33.08 3.19 14.36
N GLN A 573 32.92 1.98 13.81
CA GLN A 573 34.03 1.14 13.35
C GLN A 573 34.26 1.21 11.82
N ALA A 574 33.60 2.13 11.14
CA ALA A 574 33.77 2.32 9.70
C ALA A 574 35.18 2.84 9.39
N PRO A 575 36.00 2.10 8.59
CA PRO A 575 37.35 2.55 8.24
C PRO A 575 37.29 3.80 7.35
N ALA A 576 38.40 4.58 7.40
CA ALA A 576 38.51 5.85 6.64
C ALA A 576 38.24 5.68 5.13
N ALA A 577 38.69 4.56 4.55
CA ALA A 577 38.46 4.27 3.14
C ALA A 577 36.95 4.12 2.82
N LEU A 578 36.17 3.46 3.70
CA LEU A 578 34.74 3.36 3.57
C LEU A 578 34.05 4.71 3.71
N LEU A 579 34.36 5.47 4.75
CA LEU A 579 33.83 6.82 4.95
C LEU A 579 34.08 7.72 3.74
N ALA A 580 35.30 7.69 3.18
CA ALA A 580 35.62 8.45 1.98
C ALA A 580 34.83 7.98 0.73
N ALA A 581 34.61 6.67 0.58
CA ALA A 581 33.80 6.15 -0.52
C ALA A 581 32.33 6.59 -0.37
N LEU A 582 31.77 6.50 0.83
CA LEU A 582 30.40 6.94 1.12
C LEU A 582 30.24 8.46 0.91
N ASP A 583 31.22 9.26 1.37
CA ASP A 583 31.18 10.73 1.22
C ASP A 583 31.07 11.14 -0.27
N ARG A 584 31.82 10.46 -1.16
CA ARG A 584 31.72 10.68 -2.60
C ARG A 584 30.33 10.45 -3.19
N ARG A 585 29.51 9.55 -2.58
CA ARG A 585 28.17 9.22 -3.06
C ARG A 585 27.13 10.30 -2.80
N ALA A 586 27.46 11.34 -2.04
CA ALA A 586 26.57 12.50 -1.90
C ALA A 586 26.22 13.18 -3.24
N GLY A 587 27.10 13.08 -4.25
CA GLY A 587 26.87 13.56 -5.61
C GLY A 587 26.60 12.43 -6.62
N ASP A 588 26.17 11.25 -6.19
CA ASP A 588 25.91 10.13 -7.09
C ASP A 588 24.83 10.48 -8.12
N ALA A 589 24.97 9.98 -9.34
CA ALA A 589 23.99 10.23 -10.41
C ALA A 589 22.62 9.61 -10.09
N SER A 590 22.58 8.49 -9.34
CA SER A 590 21.35 7.82 -8.96
C SER A 590 20.69 8.47 -7.74
N PRO A 591 19.44 8.95 -7.86
CA PRO A 591 18.66 9.45 -6.72
C PRO A 591 18.49 8.41 -5.61
N ARG A 592 18.37 7.13 -5.95
CA ARG A 592 18.27 6.04 -4.98
C ARG A 592 19.53 5.87 -4.14
N VAL A 593 20.70 5.98 -4.77
CA VAL A 593 21.99 5.93 -4.04
C VAL A 593 22.08 7.10 -3.06
N ARG A 594 21.69 8.31 -3.48
CA ARG A 594 21.67 9.48 -2.60
C ARG A 594 20.63 9.35 -1.48
N MET A 595 19.46 8.81 -1.78
CA MET A 595 18.43 8.52 -0.78
C MET A 595 18.93 7.54 0.27
N GLN A 596 19.51 6.41 -0.16
CA GLN A 596 20.08 5.44 0.77
C GLN A 596 21.20 6.04 1.61
N LEU A 597 22.05 6.85 1.00
CA LEU A 597 23.10 7.55 1.76
C LEU A 597 22.50 8.55 2.77
N ALA A 598 21.44 9.25 2.42
CA ALA A 598 20.75 10.15 3.35
C ALA A 598 20.19 9.39 4.58
N PHE A 599 19.68 8.17 4.38
CA PHE A 599 19.31 7.30 5.50
C PHE A 599 20.53 6.88 6.33
N SER A 600 21.57 6.39 5.68
CA SER A 600 22.70 5.73 6.34
C SER A 600 23.70 6.72 6.96
N ALA A 601 23.89 7.89 6.36
CA ALA A 601 24.83 8.91 6.84
C ALA A 601 24.44 9.48 8.22
N ALA A 602 23.15 9.41 8.58
CA ALA A 602 22.66 9.85 9.87
C ALA A 602 23.20 9.03 11.07
N TYR A 603 23.83 7.87 10.82
CA TYR A 603 24.47 7.05 11.85
C TYR A 603 25.92 7.50 12.19
N SER A 604 26.53 8.34 11.35
CA SER A 604 27.94 8.72 11.56
C SER A 604 28.18 10.22 11.43
N PRO A 605 28.68 10.90 12.48
CA PRO A 605 29.05 12.31 12.38
C PRO A 605 30.11 12.62 11.29
N ALA A 606 30.94 11.63 10.93
CA ALA A 606 31.93 11.77 9.87
C ALA A 606 31.29 12.02 8.49
N LEU A 607 30.02 11.62 8.29
CA LEU A 607 29.26 11.81 7.05
C LEU A 607 28.33 13.05 7.08
N ALA A 608 28.41 13.88 8.13
CA ALA A 608 27.66 15.13 8.21
C ALA A 608 27.84 16.04 6.97
N PRO A 609 29.06 16.20 6.38
CA PRO A 609 29.24 16.96 5.15
C PRO A 609 28.49 16.37 3.94
N ALA A 610 28.46 15.04 3.81
CA ALA A 610 27.71 14.36 2.76
C ALA A 610 26.22 14.62 2.92
N LEU A 611 25.69 14.48 4.13
CA LEU A 611 24.29 14.72 4.46
C LEU A 611 23.87 16.17 4.14
N ALA A 612 24.72 17.15 4.47
CA ALA A 612 24.50 18.55 4.15
C ALA A 612 24.45 18.81 2.64
N ARG A 613 25.32 18.18 1.86
CA ARG A 613 25.33 18.31 0.39
C ARG A 613 24.05 17.73 -0.23
N ILE A 614 23.63 16.55 0.22
CA ILE A 614 22.37 15.93 -0.25
C ILE A 614 21.19 16.85 0.08
N ALA A 615 21.12 17.40 1.29
CA ALA A 615 20.04 18.31 1.68
C ALA A 615 19.99 19.57 0.80
N ALA A 616 21.14 20.16 0.51
CA ALA A 616 21.22 21.34 -0.36
C ALA A 616 20.79 21.05 -1.81
N GLN A 617 21.08 19.84 -2.32
CA GLN A 617 20.79 19.41 -3.68
C GLN A 617 19.35 18.89 -3.83
N ASP A 618 18.89 18.04 -2.92
CA ASP A 618 17.73 17.16 -3.12
C ASP A 618 16.55 17.48 -2.19
N HIS A 619 16.55 18.61 -1.48
CA HIS A 619 15.47 18.99 -0.55
C HIS A 619 14.06 19.02 -1.19
N ALA A 620 13.96 19.12 -2.51
CA ALA A 620 12.71 19.15 -3.26
C ALA A 620 12.26 17.74 -3.71
N ASP A 621 13.15 16.74 -3.71
CA ASP A 621 12.76 15.36 -3.99
C ASP A 621 11.97 14.80 -2.81
N GLN A 622 10.81 14.23 -3.09
CA GLN A 622 9.90 13.71 -2.06
C GLN A 622 10.56 12.67 -1.15
N TRP A 623 11.25 11.70 -1.74
CA TRP A 623 11.74 10.54 -1.00
C TRP A 623 13.11 10.80 -0.36
N ILE A 624 13.95 11.59 -1.01
CA ILE A 624 15.23 12.02 -0.41
C ILE A 624 14.93 12.97 0.76
N SER A 625 13.93 13.86 0.64
CA SER A 625 13.46 14.68 1.75
C SER A 625 12.97 13.83 2.93
N VAL A 626 12.24 12.74 2.66
CA VAL A 626 11.83 11.78 3.70
C VAL A 626 13.06 11.19 4.38
N ALA A 627 14.05 10.74 3.62
CA ALA A 627 15.28 10.18 4.19
C ALA A 627 16.00 11.17 5.11
N LEU A 628 16.13 12.43 4.69
CA LEU A 628 16.72 13.49 5.48
C LEU A 628 15.92 13.81 6.76
N LEU A 629 14.60 13.92 6.65
CA LEU A 629 13.72 14.29 7.76
C LEU A 629 13.52 13.16 8.78
N THR A 630 13.78 11.91 8.41
CA THR A 630 13.82 10.77 9.35
C THR A 630 15.13 10.71 10.15
N SER A 631 16.10 11.58 9.87
CA SER A 631 17.32 11.67 10.68
C SER A 631 16.98 11.94 12.16
N PRO A 632 17.76 11.37 13.09
CA PRO A 632 17.56 11.64 14.51
C PRO A 632 17.59 13.15 14.82
N PRO A 633 16.78 13.65 15.76
CA PRO A 633 16.72 15.08 16.08
C PRO A 633 18.06 15.74 16.35
N PRO A 634 19.06 15.10 17.00
CA PRO A 634 20.40 15.67 17.16
C PRO A 634 21.12 15.93 15.83
N VAL A 635 20.95 15.04 14.83
CA VAL A 635 21.54 15.21 13.49
C VAL A 635 20.87 16.38 12.77
N ILE A 636 19.54 16.51 12.90
CA ILE A 636 18.79 17.64 12.35
C ILE A 636 19.32 18.96 12.95
N ALA A 637 19.48 19.00 14.27
CA ALA A 637 19.92 20.20 14.99
C ALA A 637 21.38 20.59 14.67
N ALA A 638 22.28 19.60 14.60
CA ALA A 638 23.73 19.86 14.46
C ALA A 638 24.19 19.93 13.00
N THR A 639 23.49 19.31 12.07
CA THR A 639 23.93 19.17 10.67
C THR A 639 22.96 19.81 9.68
N LEU A 640 21.71 19.28 9.61
CA LEU A 640 20.79 19.64 8.53
C LEU A 640 20.30 21.09 8.64
N LEU A 641 19.82 21.48 9.80
CA LEU A 641 19.28 22.83 9.98
C LEU A 641 20.36 23.92 9.77
N PRO A 642 21.56 23.83 10.37
CA PRO A 642 22.65 24.78 10.07
C PRO A 642 23.02 24.82 8.58
N ALA A 643 23.20 23.66 7.95
CA ALA A 643 23.56 23.60 6.51
C ALA A 643 22.53 24.29 5.61
N MET A 644 21.24 24.16 5.92
CA MET A 644 20.17 24.76 5.14
C MET A 644 19.93 26.25 5.45
N THR A 645 20.39 26.75 6.60
CA THR A 645 20.17 28.15 7.04
C THR A 645 21.39 29.05 6.87
N GLN A 646 22.60 28.51 6.62
CA GLN A 646 23.81 29.27 6.35
C GLN A 646 23.71 30.18 5.11
N ASP A 647 23.04 29.69 4.07
CA ASP A 647 22.74 30.46 2.87
C ASP A 647 21.24 30.89 2.88
N PRO A 648 20.92 32.17 3.09
CA PRO A 648 19.55 32.64 3.09
C PRO A 648 18.81 32.44 1.76
N ALA A 649 19.53 32.37 0.63
CA ALA A 649 18.93 32.10 -0.66
C ALA A 649 18.49 30.63 -0.78
N LEU A 650 19.36 29.71 -0.35
CA LEU A 650 19.03 28.29 -0.25
C LEU A 650 17.86 28.06 0.72
N ALA A 651 17.92 28.66 1.92
CA ALA A 651 16.85 28.56 2.90
C ALA A 651 15.48 28.97 2.33
N ARG A 652 15.43 30.09 1.58
CA ARG A 652 14.18 30.56 0.94
C ARG A 652 13.70 29.61 -0.16
N ARG A 653 14.58 29.08 -1.00
CA ARG A 653 14.21 28.10 -2.03
C ARG A 653 13.69 26.79 -1.41
N ALA A 654 14.27 26.39 -0.29
CA ALA A 654 13.92 25.19 0.47
C ALA A 654 12.94 25.45 1.61
N ALA A 655 12.17 26.56 1.58
CA ALA A 655 11.36 27.01 2.73
C ALA A 655 10.46 25.92 3.34
N PRO A 656 9.75 25.06 2.57
CA PRO A 656 8.95 23.98 3.15
C PRO A 656 9.81 22.93 3.87
N PHE A 657 10.96 22.57 3.32
CA PHE A 657 11.89 21.61 3.95
C PHE A 657 12.50 22.18 5.23
N VAL A 658 12.99 23.43 5.18
CA VAL A 658 13.52 24.16 6.35
C VAL A 658 12.47 24.26 7.46
N ALA A 659 11.19 24.50 7.11
CA ALA A 659 10.11 24.52 8.08
C ALA A 659 9.99 23.20 8.86
N ARG A 660 10.12 22.05 8.19
CA ARG A 660 10.10 20.73 8.86
C ARG A 660 11.30 20.52 9.79
N LEU A 661 12.47 20.98 9.40
CA LEU A 661 13.66 20.95 10.26
C LEU A 661 13.47 21.84 11.52
N ILE A 662 12.90 23.03 11.33
CA ILE A 662 12.56 23.96 12.42
C ILE A 662 11.54 23.33 13.37
N GLU A 663 10.51 22.71 12.83
CA GLU A 663 9.46 22.04 13.63
C GLU A 663 10.06 20.96 14.54
N THR A 664 10.92 20.08 13.98
CA THR A 664 11.62 19.05 14.75
C THR A 664 12.54 19.67 15.81
N ARG A 665 13.32 20.69 15.44
CA ARG A 665 14.23 21.37 16.36
C ARG A 665 13.47 22.02 17.51
N ALA A 666 12.36 22.69 17.23
CA ALA A 666 11.53 23.34 18.23
C ALA A 666 10.80 22.34 19.16
N ALA A 667 10.45 21.16 18.65
CA ALA A 667 9.84 20.12 19.45
C ALA A 667 10.81 19.43 20.44
N THR A 668 12.12 19.53 20.18
CA THR A 668 13.16 18.79 20.94
C THR A 668 14.09 19.67 21.78
N ALA A 669 14.10 20.97 21.54
CA ALA A 669 15.01 21.90 22.24
C ALA A 669 14.42 22.39 23.55
N ALA A 670 15.29 22.67 24.53
CA ALA A 670 14.94 23.55 25.65
C ALA A 670 14.69 24.98 25.12
N ALA A 671 13.74 25.68 25.71
CA ALA A 671 13.32 27.00 25.23
C ALA A 671 14.48 28.02 25.08
N GLY A 672 15.51 27.92 25.95
CA GLY A 672 16.70 28.76 25.89
C GLY A 672 17.62 28.51 24.69
N ASP A 673 17.60 27.29 24.12
CA ASP A 673 18.49 26.86 23.05
C ASP A 673 18.00 27.26 21.65
N LEU A 674 16.86 27.91 21.58
CA LEU A 674 16.23 28.36 20.33
C LEU A 674 16.59 29.79 19.94
N ALA A 675 17.35 30.52 20.78
CA ALA A 675 17.68 31.93 20.52
C ALA A 675 18.33 32.18 19.15
N PRO A 676 19.35 31.39 18.69
CA PRO A 676 19.92 31.58 17.36
C PRO A 676 18.93 31.30 16.22
N LEU A 677 18.04 30.31 16.39
CA LEU A 677 16.99 30.01 15.45
C LEU A 677 15.96 31.13 15.34
N ILE A 678 15.56 31.70 16.50
CA ILE A 678 14.65 32.83 16.55
C ILE A 678 15.28 34.06 15.88
N ASP A 679 16.60 34.27 16.07
CA ASP A 679 17.33 35.36 15.41
C ASP A 679 17.34 35.21 13.89
N PHE A 680 17.51 33.99 13.40
CA PHE A 680 17.40 33.69 11.99
C PHE A 680 15.97 33.96 11.46
N ILE A 681 14.94 33.47 12.16
CA ILE A 681 13.54 33.59 11.78
C ILE A 681 13.04 35.05 11.85
N ALA A 682 13.57 35.85 12.77
CA ALA A 682 13.16 37.25 12.95
C ALA A 682 13.71 38.22 11.90
N GLN A 683 14.61 37.77 11.00
CA GLN A 683 15.18 38.61 9.95
C GLN A 683 14.13 39.10 8.96
N PRO A 684 14.27 40.30 8.37
CA PRO A 684 13.35 40.76 7.33
C PRO A 684 13.32 39.84 6.10
N GLY A 685 12.12 39.55 5.60
CA GLY A 685 11.93 38.72 4.39
C GLY A 685 11.99 37.21 4.62
N THR A 686 11.92 36.77 5.87
CA THR A 686 11.80 35.36 6.22
C THR A 686 10.41 34.78 5.92
N SER A 687 10.37 33.49 5.63
CA SER A 687 9.11 32.81 5.33
C SER A 687 8.19 32.71 6.54
N PRO A 688 6.92 33.09 6.43
CA PRO A 688 5.93 32.87 7.50
C PRO A 688 5.79 31.39 7.91
N LEU A 689 6.11 30.46 7.01
CA LEU A 689 6.12 29.03 7.28
C LEU A 689 7.06 28.67 8.43
N TRP A 690 8.19 29.36 8.56
CA TRP A 690 9.18 29.05 9.59
C TRP A 690 8.71 29.46 10.99
N ILE A 691 7.97 30.58 11.10
CA ILE A 691 7.38 31.01 12.38
C ILE A 691 6.28 30.02 12.80
N ARG A 692 5.48 29.57 11.84
CA ARG A 692 4.47 28.54 12.07
C ARG A 692 5.11 27.24 12.55
N ALA A 693 6.12 26.75 11.85
CA ALA A 693 6.85 25.54 12.19
C ALA A 693 7.48 25.63 13.60
N LEU A 694 8.06 26.80 13.95
CA LEU A 694 8.54 27.04 15.30
C LEU A 694 7.40 26.91 16.34
N GLY A 695 6.27 27.54 16.10
CA GLY A 695 5.12 27.51 17.01
C GLY A 695 4.50 26.11 17.14
N GLU A 696 4.41 25.37 16.06
CA GLU A 696 3.89 24.00 16.06
C GLU A 696 4.83 23.05 16.80
N GLY A 697 6.15 23.13 16.56
CA GLY A 697 7.13 22.35 17.29
C GLY A 697 7.11 22.63 18.79
N LEU A 698 7.09 23.91 19.18
CA LEU A 698 6.97 24.32 20.58
C LEU A 698 5.70 23.80 21.25
N ARG A 699 4.58 23.81 20.56
CA ARG A 699 3.31 23.28 21.07
C ARG A 699 3.39 21.80 21.37
N ARG A 700 4.05 21.02 20.50
CA ARG A 700 4.32 19.59 20.75
C ARG A 700 5.20 19.37 21.97
N ALA A 701 6.11 20.29 22.25
CA ALA A 701 6.93 20.32 23.47
C ALA A 701 6.18 20.85 24.70
N GLY A 702 4.87 21.16 24.61
CA GLY A 702 4.10 21.74 25.70
C GLY A 702 4.45 23.20 26.00
N SER A 703 5.07 23.93 25.06
CA SER A 703 5.53 25.32 25.19
C SER A 703 4.90 26.21 24.11
N GLY A 704 5.32 27.46 24.05
CA GLY A 704 4.84 28.41 23.05
C GLY A 704 5.87 29.48 22.70
N ILE A 705 5.64 30.20 21.59
CA ILE A 705 6.57 31.24 21.10
C ILE A 705 6.83 32.30 22.15
N ALA A 706 5.81 32.73 22.91
CA ALA A 706 5.97 33.72 23.97
C ALA A 706 6.97 33.29 25.07
N GLN A 707 7.11 31.99 25.30
CA GLN A 707 8.06 31.45 26.29
C GLN A 707 9.47 31.30 25.70
N ALA A 708 9.56 30.96 24.41
CA ALA A 708 10.82 30.75 23.71
C ALA A 708 11.44 32.09 23.26
N ASP A 709 10.64 33.02 22.75
CA ASP A 709 11.08 34.36 22.29
C ASP A 709 11.10 35.37 23.46
N ARG A 710 12.01 35.16 24.41
CA ARG A 710 12.19 36.08 25.55
C ARG A 710 12.56 37.50 25.14
N GLY A 711 13.22 37.67 24.03
CA GLY A 711 13.61 38.96 23.43
C GLY A 711 12.46 39.64 22.68
N ARG A 712 11.29 39.02 22.57
CA ARG A 712 10.10 39.55 21.87
C ARG A 712 10.38 39.99 20.42
N LYS A 713 11.32 39.31 19.74
CA LYS A 713 11.79 39.64 18.41
C LYS A 713 10.70 39.43 17.34
N LEU A 714 9.76 38.49 17.60
CA LEU A 714 8.63 38.18 16.71
C LEU A 714 7.38 39.00 16.97
N ASP A 715 7.31 39.78 18.05
CA ASP A 715 6.13 40.57 18.40
C ASP A 715 5.63 41.50 17.31
N ALA A 716 6.55 42.18 16.60
CA ALA A 716 6.22 43.07 15.49
C ALA A 716 5.60 42.31 14.31
N VAL A 717 6.01 41.05 14.10
CA VAL A 717 5.45 40.17 13.05
C VAL A 717 4.01 39.81 13.40
N PHE A 718 3.76 39.37 14.64
CA PHE A 718 2.42 39.02 15.09
C PHE A 718 1.49 40.22 15.13
N THR A 719 1.98 41.41 15.50
CA THR A 719 1.19 42.64 15.51
C THR A 719 0.74 43.01 14.09
N ARG A 720 1.66 42.95 13.10
CA ARG A 720 1.30 43.19 11.69
C ARG A 720 0.33 42.13 11.16
N ALA A 721 0.57 40.86 11.48
CA ALA A 721 -0.31 39.77 11.08
C ALA A 721 -1.73 39.92 11.69
N ALA A 722 -1.82 40.30 12.98
CA ALA A 722 -3.09 40.56 13.63
C ALA A 722 -3.86 41.74 13.02
N ALA A 723 -3.16 42.81 12.62
CA ALA A 723 -3.76 43.93 11.91
C ALA A 723 -4.26 43.49 10.52
N ARG A 724 -3.47 42.74 9.77
CA ARG A 724 -3.79 42.23 8.43
C ARG A 724 -4.97 41.25 8.45
N ALA A 725 -5.04 40.36 9.45
CA ALA A 725 -6.17 39.42 9.62
C ALA A 725 -7.52 40.13 9.80
N ARG A 726 -7.52 41.32 10.46
CA ARG A 726 -8.72 42.12 10.71
C ARG A 726 -9.11 43.03 9.57
N ASP A 727 -8.19 43.44 8.72
CA ASP A 727 -8.40 44.41 7.68
C ASP A 727 -9.16 43.82 6.50
N VAL A 728 -10.40 44.26 6.32
CA VAL A 728 -11.31 43.79 5.26
C VAL A 728 -10.89 44.27 3.87
N SER A 729 -10.04 45.29 3.77
CA SER A 729 -9.49 45.75 2.49
C SER A 729 -8.37 44.86 1.95
N VAL A 730 -7.79 44.00 2.77
CA VAL A 730 -6.75 43.04 2.43
C VAL A 730 -7.38 41.82 1.72
N PRO A 731 -6.82 41.33 0.60
CA PRO A 731 -7.31 40.14 -0.07
C PRO A 731 -7.43 38.92 0.86
N ALA A 732 -8.46 38.08 0.65
CA ALA A 732 -8.74 36.93 1.53
C ALA A 732 -7.53 35.99 1.69
N ALA A 733 -6.79 35.74 0.61
CA ALA A 733 -5.59 34.87 0.62
C ALA A 733 -4.52 35.38 1.62
N GLU A 734 -4.24 36.68 1.60
CA GLU A 734 -3.24 37.29 2.51
C GLU A 734 -3.75 37.31 3.96
N ARG A 735 -5.06 37.45 4.16
CA ARG A 735 -5.67 37.35 5.48
C ARG A 735 -5.61 35.91 6.02
N LEU A 736 -5.76 34.90 5.16
CA LEU A 736 -5.58 33.50 5.54
C LEU A 736 -4.16 33.24 6.06
N GLU A 737 -3.14 33.69 5.35
CA GLU A 737 -1.75 33.58 5.80
C GLU A 737 -1.54 34.27 7.16
N ALA A 738 -2.11 35.45 7.34
CA ALA A 738 -2.04 36.20 8.59
C ALA A 738 -2.75 35.46 9.76
N ILE A 739 -3.91 34.86 9.51
CA ILE A 739 -4.65 34.05 10.48
C ILE A 739 -3.83 32.81 10.89
N GLU A 740 -3.25 32.11 9.92
CA GLU A 740 -2.39 30.97 10.17
C GLU A 740 -1.17 31.35 11.02
N LEU A 741 -0.57 32.52 10.74
CA LEU A 741 0.57 32.99 11.48
C LEU A 741 0.21 33.34 12.92
N ILE A 742 -0.87 34.08 13.18
CA ILE A 742 -1.27 34.43 14.55
C ILE A 742 -1.79 33.23 15.34
N SER A 743 -2.16 32.12 14.70
CA SER A 743 -2.63 30.93 15.38
C SER A 743 -1.58 30.32 16.32
N VAL A 744 -0.30 30.52 16.02
CA VAL A 744 0.84 30.05 16.80
C VAL A 744 1.41 31.13 17.73
N GLY A 745 0.89 32.36 17.66
CA GLY A 745 1.27 33.49 18.52
C GLY A 745 0.61 33.46 19.90
N GLY A 746 0.93 34.47 20.70
CA GLY A 746 0.34 34.61 22.05
C GLY A 746 -1.17 34.84 22.00
N ALA A 747 -1.93 34.16 22.87
CA ALA A 747 -3.40 34.22 22.93
C ALA A 747 -3.93 35.67 23.06
N ALA A 748 -3.26 36.51 23.79
CA ALA A 748 -3.65 37.89 23.98
C ALA A 748 -3.67 38.72 22.70
N GLN A 749 -2.75 38.50 21.78
CA GLN A 749 -2.70 39.16 20.47
C GLN A 749 -3.61 38.46 19.42
N ALA A 750 -3.66 37.12 19.46
CA ALA A 750 -4.38 36.35 18.48
C ALA A 750 -5.91 36.42 18.61
N ARG A 751 -6.45 36.27 19.85
CA ARG A 751 -7.90 36.16 20.07
C ARG A 751 -8.71 37.35 19.57
N PRO A 752 -8.33 38.63 19.80
CA PRO A 752 -9.10 39.77 19.31
C PRO A 752 -9.12 39.85 17.77
N ALA A 753 -8.02 39.45 17.13
CA ALA A 753 -7.91 39.42 15.67
C ALA A 753 -8.73 38.26 15.06
N LEU A 754 -8.67 37.07 15.66
CA LEU A 754 -9.46 35.92 15.24
C LEU A 754 -10.95 36.11 15.48
N ALA A 755 -11.33 36.75 16.59
CA ALA A 755 -12.72 37.13 16.88
C ALA A 755 -13.27 38.08 15.82
N ALA A 756 -12.51 39.07 15.39
CA ALA A 756 -12.89 39.98 14.30
C ALA A 756 -12.93 39.26 12.91
N ALA A 757 -11.99 38.38 12.63
CA ALA A 757 -11.93 37.66 11.36
C ALA A 757 -13.06 36.62 11.19
N ARG A 758 -13.62 36.09 12.31
CA ARG A 758 -14.78 35.19 12.30
C ARG A 758 -16.14 35.89 12.19
N ALA A 759 -16.20 37.21 12.39
CA ALA A 759 -17.45 37.96 12.52
C ALA A 759 -18.33 37.79 11.24
N ALA A 760 -19.64 38.03 11.43
CA ALA A 760 -20.60 38.03 10.33
C ALA A 760 -20.19 39.04 9.23
N GLY A 761 -20.46 38.70 7.96
CA GLY A 761 -20.07 39.54 6.83
C GLY A 761 -18.64 39.36 6.32
N GLN A 762 -17.81 38.58 7.03
CA GLN A 762 -16.49 38.20 6.56
C GLN A 762 -16.61 37.10 5.48
N PRO A 763 -15.67 36.99 4.50
CA PRO A 763 -15.65 35.87 3.58
C PRO A 763 -15.62 34.53 4.31
N GLU A 764 -16.38 33.55 3.81
CA GLU A 764 -16.52 32.23 4.45
C GLU A 764 -15.19 31.56 4.76
N VAL A 765 -14.24 31.62 3.80
CA VAL A 765 -12.91 31.01 3.95
C VAL A 765 -12.12 31.65 5.10
N VAL A 766 -12.29 32.96 5.31
CA VAL A 766 -11.66 33.73 6.40
C VAL A 766 -12.30 33.38 7.73
N GLN A 767 -13.65 33.32 7.78
CA GLN A 767 -14.37 32.89 8.97
C GLN A 767 -13.94 31.50 9.42
N ALA A 768 -13.93 30.53 8.48
CA ALA A 768 -13.58 29.14 8.76
C ALA A 768 -12.12 29.01 9.23
N ALA A 769 -11.19 29.77 8.65
CA ALA A 769 -9.79 29.78 9.07
C ALA A 769 -9.63 30.35 10.48
N ALA A 770 -10.33 31.46 10.79
CA ALA A 770 -10.28 32.06 12.12
C ALA A 770 -10.87 31.15 13.19
N VAL A 771 -11.96 30.45 12.89
CA VAL A 771 -12.55 29.43 13.76
C VAL A 771 -11.58 28.27 14.01
N ARG A 772 -10.95 27.73 12.97
CA ARG A 772 -9.94 26.66 13.12
C ARG A 772 -8.74 27.11 13.98
N ALA A 773 -8.29 28.35 13.80
CA ALA A 773 -7.22 28.92 14.59
C ALA A 773 -7.62 29.08 16.08
N LEU A 774 -8.84 29.49 16.35
CA LEU A 774 -9.40 29.55 17.70
C LEU A 774 -9.55 28.18 18.36
N ALA A 775 -9.94 27.16 17.56
CA ALA A 775 -10.09 25.78 18.01
C ALA A 775 -8.79 25.21 18.62
N GLN A 776 -7.64 25.62 18.06
CA GLN A 776 -6.31 25.18 18.53
C GLN A 776 -5.88 25.82 19.87
N GLN A 777 -6.51 26.94 20.28
CA GLN A 777 -6.16 27.59 21.51
C GLN A 777 -6.82 26.91 22.72
N THR A 778 -6.18 27.03 23.87
CA THR A 778 -6.70 26.55 25.16
C THR A 778 -7.48 27.66 25.89
N GLY A 779 -8.33 27.29 26.85
CA GLY A 779 -9.09 28.21 27.68
C GLY A 779 -10.59 28.24 27.40
N SER A 780 -11.36 28.52 28.43
CA SER A 780 -12.83 28.55 28.37
C SER A 780 -13.39 29.68 27.52
N GLU A 781 -12.63 30.75 27.34
CA GLU A 781 -13.03 31.92 26.55
C GLU A 781 -13.19 31.58 25.06
N VAL A 782 -12.53 30.53 24.57
CA VAL A 782 -12.68 30.10 23.18
C VAL A 782 -14.13 29.72 22.88
N ALA A 783 -14.79 28.99 23.77
CA ALA A 783 -16.20 28.64 23.59
C ALA A 783 -17.09 29.88 23.55
N THR A 784 -16.83 30.82 24.45
CA THR A 784 -17.57 32.10 24.50
C THR A 784 -17.39 32.89 23.20
N ILE A 785 -16.14 32.99 22.71
CA ILE A 785 -15.86 33.67 21.43
C ILE A 785 -16.58 32.96 20.27
N LEU A 786 -16.56 31.63 20.21
CA LEU A 786 -17.21 30.90 19.13
C LEU A 786 -18.74 30.99 19.19
N LEU A 787 -19.35 31.13 20.34
CA LEU A 787 -20.79 31.23 20.54
C LEU A 787 -21.33 32.67 20.52
N ASP A 788 -20.44 33.65 20.55
CA ASP A 788 -20.81 35.04 20.45
C ASP A 788 -21.27 35.35 19.02
N HIS A 789 -22.52 35.84 18.85
CA HIS A 789 -23.13 36.09 17.55
C HIS A 789 -23.05 34.85 16.60
N TRP A 790 -23.89 33.83 16.84
CA TRP A 790 -23.96 32.61 16.06
C TRP A 790 -24.52 32.84 14.64
N GLN A 791 -23.72 33.51 13.78
CA GLN A 791 -24.05 33.88 12.42
C GLN A 791 -22.85 33.55 11.51
N TYR A 792 -22.68 32.25 11.26
CA TYR A 792 -21.60 31.74 10.43
C TYR A 792 -22.08 31.40 9.04
N ALA A 793 -21.22 31.59 8.04
CA ALA A 793 -21.34 30.91 6.76
C ALA A 793 -21.21 29.38 6.93
N PRO A 794 -21.77 28.55 6.03
CA PRO A 794 -21.88 27.10 6.23
C PRO A 794 -20.60 26.41 6.68
N LYS A 795 -19.48 26.59 5.97
CA LYS A 795 -18.19 25.95 6.33
C LYS A 795 -17.61 26.45 7.66
N ALA A 796 -17.81 27.71 7.97
CA ALA A 796 -17.36 28.28 9.24
C ALA A 796 -18.22 27.77 10.39
N LYS A 797 -19.51 27.53 10.17
CA LYS A 797 -20.43 26.92 11.13
C LYS A 797 -20.02 25.48 11.46
N ASP A 798 -19.74 24.67 10.44
CA ASP A 798 -19.25 23.31 10.60
C ASP A 798 -17.94 23.28 11.41
N ALA A 799 -17.02 24.18 11.10
CA ALA A 799 -15.76 24.31 11.84
C ALA A 799 -16.00 24.74 13.30
N ALA A 800 -16.97 25.63 13.55
CA ALA A 800 -17.31 26.08 14.91
C ALA A 800 -17.94 24.94 15.73
N LEU A 801 -18.87 24.18 15.16
CA LEU A 801 -19.43 22.99 15.79
C LEU A 801 -18.35 21.95 16.07
N ALA A 802 -17.48 21.65 15.10
CA ALA A 802 -16.36 20.73 15.31
C ALA A 802 -15.43 21.18 16.45
N ALA A 803 -15.11 22.49 16.49
CA ALA A 803 -14.25 23.06 17.54
C ALA A 803 -14.88 23.00 18.94
N LEU A 804 -16.21 23.16 19.03
CA LEU A 804 -16.97 23.10 20.28
C LEU A 804 -17.19 21.65 20.72
N LEU A 805 -17.35 20.72 19.81
CA LEU A 805 -17.54 19.29 20.11
C LEU A 805 -16.22 18.55 20.41
N ALA A 806 -15.06 19.11 20.04
CA ALA A 806 -13.76 18.48 20.24
C ALA A 806 -13.32 18.38 21.72
N ARG A 807 -13.91 19.15 22.62
CA ARG A 807 -13.56 19.17 24.06
C ARG A 807 -14.81 19.20 24.92
N GLU A 808 -14.84 18.37 25.96
CA GLU A 808 -16.01 18.22 26.84
C GLU A 808 -16.49 19.53 27.48
N GLU A 809 -15.56 20.35 27.99
CA GLU A 809 -15.89 21.62 28.56
C GLU A 809 -16.58 22.57 27.55
N ARG A 810 -16.18 22.54 26.30
CA ARG A 810 -16.78 23.32 25.20
C ARG A 810 -18.12 22.74 24.75
N THR A 811 -18.22 21.41 24.69
CA THR A 811 -19.46 20.70 24.35
C THR A 811 -20.56 21.03 25.32
N ARG A 812 -20.25 21.11 26.63
CA ARG A 812 -21.22 21.49 27.64
C ARG A 812 -21.72 22.92 27.43
N VAL A 813 -20.82 23.89 27.20
CA VAL A 813 -21.18 25.28 26.91
C VAL A 813 -22.02 25.40 25.63
N LEU A 814 -21.70 24.57 24.60
CA LEU A 814 -22.51 24.50 23.40
C LEU A 814 -23.92 23.97 23.64
N LEU A 815 -24.10 22.91 24.40
CA LEU A 815 -25.42 22.36 24.74
C LEU A 815 -26.26 23.35 25.56
N ASP A 816 -25.63 24.13 26.43
CA ASP A 816 -26.29 25.20 27.17
C ASP A 816 -26.72 26.35 26.24
N ALA A 817 -25.91 26.67 25.21
CA ALA A 817 -26.27 27.64 24.17
C ALA A 817 -27.44 27.15 23.29
N VAL A 818 -27.50 25.84 23.00
CA VAL A 818 -28.65 25.22 22.31
C VAL A 818 -29.91 25.35 23.16
N ALA A 819 -29.84 25.00 24.45
CA ALA A 819 -30.96 25.12 25.39
C ALA A 819 -31.47 26.56 25.54
N ALA A 820 -30.56 27.51 25.44
CA ALA A 820 -30.88 28.95 25.48
C ALA A 820 -31.37 29.50 24.13
N GLY A 821 -31.50 28.69 23.10
CA GLY A 821 -31.91 29.10 21.75
C GLY A 821 -30.90 29.96 20.99
N LYS A 822 -29.65 30.05 21.48
CA LYS A 822 -28.57 30.80 20.81
C LYS A 822 -28.02 30.04 19.60
N VAL A 823 -27.99 28.71 19.69
CA VAL A 823 -27.58 27.82 18.61
C VAL A 823 -28.76 26.95 18.18
N PRO A 824 -29.24 27.04 16.95
CA PRO A 824 -30.33 26.20 16.46
C PRO A 824 -29.97 24.72 16.51
N ALA A 825 -30.84 23.86 17.03
CA ALA A 825 -30.65 22.41 17.02
C ALA A 825 -30.57 21.84 15.57
N ALA A 826 -31.19 22.54 14.62
CA ALA A 826 -31.14 22.18 13.18
C ALA A 826 -29.75 22.39 12.53
N ASP A 827 -28.82 23.08 13.19
CA ASP A 827 -27.45 23.25 12.71
C ASP A 827 -26.59 22.01 12.91
N PHE A 828 -27.03 21.04 13.73
CA PHE A 828 -26.31 19.79 13.95
C PHE A 828 -26.61 18.77 12.86
N SER A 829 -25.58 18.12 12.35
CA SER A 829 -25.74 16.96 11.48
C SER A 829 -26.29 15.75 12.26
N ALA A 830 -26.90 14.80 11.53
CA ALA A 830 -27.40 13.56 12.13
C ALA A 830 -26.29 12.79 12.88
N SER A 831 -25.08 12.75 12.33
CA SER A 831 -23.93 12.09 12.95
C SER A 831 -23.47 12.79 14.24
N GLN A 832 -23.51 14.11 14.30
CA GLN A 832 -23.21 14.87 15.52
C GLN A 832 -24.25 14.63 16.60
N ILE A 833 -25.53 14.60 16.23
CA ILE A 833 -26.63 14.28 17.17
C ILE A 833 -26.46 12.86 17.73
N GLU A 834 -26.15 11.87 16.86
CA GLU A 834 -25.92 10.50 17.28
C GLU A 834 -24.70 10.38 18.20
N ALA A 835 -23.58 11.04 17.84
CA ALA A 835 -22.37 11.04 18.67
C ALA A 835 -22.63 11.63 20.05
N LEU A 836 -23.37 12.73 20.13
CA LEU A 836 -23.78 13.36 21.40
C LEU A 836 -24.73 12.47 22.19
N ALA A 837 -25.69 11.80 21.52
CA ALA A 837 -26.64 10.90 22.18
C ALA A 837 -25.99 9.63 22.78
N ARG A 838 -24.77 9.31 22.28
CA ARG A 838 -23.91 8.20 22.76
C ARG A 838 -22.67 8.68 23.51
N HIS A 839 -22.59 9.95 23.84
CA HIS A 839 -21.40 10.53 24.49
C HIS A 839 -21.03 9.76 25.77
N LYS A 840 -19.73 9.49 25.99
CA LYS A 840 -19.24 8.69 27.12
C LYS A 840 -19.56 9.29 28.47
N HIS A 841 -19.46 10.64 28.57
CA HIS A 841 -19.78 11.36 29.78
C HIS A 841 -21.31 11.48 29.93
N GLU A 842 -21.85 10.82 30.94
CA GLU A 842 -23.30 10.69 31.14
C GLU A 842 -24.02 12.04 31.23
N PRO A 843 -23.58 13.06 32.00
CA PRO A 843 -24.23 14.37 32.06
C PRO A 843 -24.32 15.08 30.70
N THR A 844 -23.26 14.96 29.86
CA THR A 844 -23.25 15.51 28.51
C THR A 844 -24.25 14.76 27.61
N ARG A 845 -24.33 13.45 27.73
CA ARG A 845 -25.27 12.59 26.97
C ARG A 845 -26.73 12.90 27.39
N ALA A 846 -27.01 13.00 28.65
CA ALA A 846 -28.36 13.33 29.16
C ALA A 846 -28.79 14.72 28.70
N ARG A 847 -27.88 15.70 28.77
CA ARG A 847 -28.12 17.07 28.31
C ARG A 847 -28.38 17.12 26.80
N ALA A 848 -27.58 16.43 26.02
CA ALA A 848 -27.74 16.35 24.57
C ALA A 848 -29.12 15.78 24.19
N ARG A 849 -29.53 14.68 24.81
CA ARG A 849 -30.85 14.07 24.58
C ARG A 849 -31.99 15.03 24.90
N ALA A 850 -31.86 15.81 25.98
CA ALA A 850 -32.88 16.77 26.39
C ALA A 850 -33.01 17.92 25.38
N VAL A 851 -31.90 18.48 24.89
CA VAL A 851 -31.92 19.68 24.05
C VAL A 851 -32.06 19.43 22.57
N LEU A 852 -31.73 18.20 22.08
CA LEU A 852 -31.78 17.80 20.67
C LEU A 852 -32.97 16.85 20.37
N ALA A 853 -33.83 16.59 21.34
CA ALA A 853 -34.97 15.65 21.20
C ALA A 853 -35.97 16.04 20.09
N THR A 854 -36.02 17.30 19.69
CA THR A 854 -36.98 17.82 18.68
C THR A 854 -36.46 17.71 17.24
N VAL A 855 -35.20 17.36 17.04
CA VAL A 855 -34.58 17.26 15.69
C VAL A 855 -34.49 15.81 15.27
N ILE A 856 -35.50 15.31 14.58
CA ILE A 856 -35.46 14.01 13.92
C ILE A 856 -34.99 14.26 12.48
N PRO A 857 -33.78 13.80 12.07
CA PRO A 857 -33.36 13.90 10.68
C PRO A 857 -34.31 13.09 9.77
N PRO A 858 -34.61 13.52 8.53
CA PRO A 858 -35.34 12.71 7.57
C PRO A 858 -34.62 11.38 7.35
N SER A 859 -35.37 10.30 7.12
CA SER A 859 -34.72 9.02 6.83
C SER A 859 -33.86 9.11 5.57
N ARG A 860 -32.76 8.37 5.52
CA ARG A 860 -31.85 8.40 4.35
C ARG A 860 -32.56 7.89 3.09
N GLU A 861 -33.55 7.00 3.24
CA GLU A 861 -34.40 6.50 2.16
C GLU A 861 -35.25 7.62 1.55
N GLU A 862 -35.86 8.49 2.37
CA GLU A 862 -36.62 9.65 1.89
C GLU A 862 -35.74 10.63 1.14
N VAL A 863 -34.52 10.89 1.64
CA VAL A 863 -33.55 11.75 0.98
C VAL A 863 -33.08 11.13 -0.34
N ALA A 864 -32.81 9.84 -0.38
CA ALA A 864 -32.42 9.13 -1.60
C ALA A 864 -33.53 9.21 -2.67
N ALA A 865 -34.76 8.95 -2.28
CA ALA A 865 -35.91 9.06 -3.18
C ALA A 865 -36.06 10.48 -3.77
N LYS A 866 -35.85 11.51 -2.97
CA LYS A 866 -35.88 12.90 -3.43
C LYS A 866 -34.87 13.20 -4.55
N PHE A 867 -33.66 12.65 -4.44
CA PHE A 867 -32.58 12.94 -5.39
C PHE A 867 -32.48 11.93 -6.54
N GLN A 868 -33.25 10.83 -6.52
CA GLN A 868 -33.26 9.82 -7.59
C GLN A 868 -33.37 10.41 -9.01
N PRO A 869 -34.20 11.45 -9.28
CA PRO A 869 -34.28 12.02 -10.62
C PRO A 869 -32.98 12.67 -11.12
N ALA A 870 -32.06 13.06 -10.23
CA ALA A 870 -30.77 13.65 -10.63
C ALA A 870 -29.92 12.71 -11.50
N ILE A 871 -30.15 11.41 -11.43
CA ILE A 871 -29.42 10.40 -12.19
C ILE A 871 -29.65 10.55 -13.69
N THR A 872 -30.85 10.89 -14.11
CA THR A 872 -31.25 10.98 -15.52
C THR A 872 -31.21 12.41 -16.09
N LEU A 873 -31.06 13.41 -15.22
CA LEU A 873 -30.97 14.80 -15.63
C LEU A 873 -29.59 15.14 -16.22
N THR A 874 -29.57 15.95 -17.27
CA THR A 874 -28.36 16.54 -17.81
C THR A 874 -27.91 17.66 -16.87
N GLY A 875 -26.70 17.55 -16.33
CA GLY A 875 -26.10 18.56 -15.45
C GLY A 875 -25.06 19.42 -16.18
N ASP A 876 -24.63 20.48 -15.51
CA ASP A 876 -23.57 21.39 -15.94
C ASP A 876 -22.31 21.16 -15.08
N ALA A 877 -21.22 20.71 -15.70
CA ALA A 877 -19.98 20.39 -14.98
C ALA A 877 -19.32 21.61 -14.32
N SER A 878 -19.47 22.81 -14.86
CA SER A 878 -18.90 24.04 -14.29
C SER A 878 -19.61 24.42 -12.97
N ARG A 879 -20.95 24.33 -12.93
CA ARG A 879 -21.71 24.53 -11.70
C ARG A 879 -21.41 23.38 -10.71
N GLY A 880 -21.30 22.14 -11.21
CA GLY A 880 -20.91 20.98 -10.42
C GLY A 880 -19.55 21.12 -9.76
N HIS A 881 -18.56 21.73 -10.45
CA HIS A 881 -17.27 22.08 -9.86
C HIS A 881 -17.41 23.05 -8.69
N GLY A 882 -18.27 24.07 -8.81
CA GLY A 882 -18.55 24.99 -7.69
C GLY A 882 -19.11 24.26 -6.46
N ILE A 883 -19.99 23.27 -6.65
CA ILE A 883 -20.54 22.44 -5.58
C ILE A 883 -19.46 21.54 -4.97
N TYR A 884 -18.63 20.92 -5.81
CA TYR A 884 -17.49 20.11 -5.38
C TYR A 884 -16.53 20.96 -4.53
N ALA A 885 -16.07 22.10 -5.03
CA ALA A 885 -15.18 23.00 -4.30
C ALA A 885 -15.78 23.46 -2.97
N GLY A 886 -17.09 23.64 -2.93
CA GLY A 886 -17.83 24.04 -1.74
C GLY A 886 -18.01 22.96 -0.68
N ARG A 887 -18.16 21.70 -1.05
CA ARG A 887 -18.63 20.62 -0.15
C ARG A 887 -17.72 19.39 -0.09
N CYS A 888 -17.02 19.08 -1.16
CA CYS A 888 -16.31 17.80 -1.32
C CYS A 888 -14.78 17.94 -1.22
N SER A 889 -14.22 19.08 -1.66
CA SER A 889 -12.77 19.32 -1.75
C SER A 889 -12.04 19.25 -0.39
N VAL A 890 -12.77 19.39 0.71
CA VAL A 890 -12.22 19.28 2.08
C VAL A 890 -11.85 17.84 2.46
N CYS A 891 -12.31 16.84 1.68
CA CYS A 891 -12.04 15.44 1.92
C CYS A 891 -11.58 14.71 0.66
N HIS A 892 -12.01 15.13 -0.51
CA HIS A 892 -11.75 14.46 -1.78
C HIS A 892 -10.88 15.30 -2.69
N ARG A 893 -9.95 14.63 -3.38
CA ARG A 893 -9.19 15.22 -4.46
C ARG A 893 -9.92 15.03 -5.79
N ALA A 894 -9.86 16.02 -6.69
CA ALA A 894 -10.35 15.93 -8.06
C ALA A 894 -9.50 16.81 -8.98
N GLY A 895 -8.88 16.25 -10.02
CA GLY A 895 -8.10 17.00 -10.98
C GLY A 895 -6.94 17.83 -10.39
N GLY A 896 -6.35 17.36 -9.28
CA GLY A 896 -5.27 18.06 -8.57
C GLY A 896 -5.73 19.04 -7.48
N GLU A 897 -7.01 19.33 -7.36
CA GLU A 897 -7.60 20.14 -6.28
C GLU A 897 -8.15 19.29 -5.14
N GLY A 898 -8.15 19.83 -3.91
CA GLY A 898 -8.74 19.18 -2.74
C GLY A 898 -7.77 18.32 -1.94
N LEU A 899 -8.29 17.63 -0.92
CA LEU A 899 -7.54 16.81 0.02
C LEU A 899 -7.74 15.31 -0.22
N GLU A 900 -6.76 14.51 0.18
CA GLU A 900 -6.80 13.03 0.10
C GLU A 900 -7.27 12.39 1.42
N LEU A 901 -8.36 12.86 1.98
CA LEU A 901 -8.99 12.24 3.15
C LEU A 901 -9.95 11.12 2.73
N GLY A 902 -10.63 11.28 1.62
CA GLY A 902 -11.44 10.27 0.95
C GLY A 902 -10.80 9.83 -0.37
N PRO A 903 -11.43 8.93 -1.13
CA PRO A 903 -10.96 8.54 -2.45
C PRO A 903 -10.83 9.73 -3.38
N ASP A 904 -9.78 9.74 -4.21
CA ASP A 904 -9.69 10.68 -5.33
C ASP A 904 -10.88 10.45 -6.27
N LEU A 905 -11.64 11.52 -6.56
CA LEU A 905 -12.85 11.44 -7.39
C LEU A 905 -12.55 11.01 -8.83
N LEU A 906 -11.32 11.22 -9.29
CA LEU A 906 -10.88 10.69 -10.58
C LEU A 906 -10.94 9.15 -10.62
N THR A 907 -10.64 8.50 -9.49
CA THR A 907 -10.68 7.02 -9.38
C THR A 907 -12.09 6.45 -9.27
N VAL A 908 -13.07 7.27 -8.92
CA VAL A 908 -14.47 6.85 -8.73
C VAL A 908 -15.42 7.40 -9.80
N LYS A 909 -14.95 8.23 -10.72
CA LYS A 909 -15.78 8.84 -11.77
C LYS A 909 -16.55 7.83 -12.63
N SER A 910 -15.98 6.64 -12.80
CA SER A 910 -16.60 5.56 -13.58
C SER A 910 -17.64 4.73 -12.83
N ARG A 911 -17.96 5.09 -11.56
CA ARG A 911 -18.94 4.33 -10.75
C ARG A 911 -20.38 4.47 -11.22
N GLY A 912 -20.67 5.43 -12.10
CA GLY A 912 -22.04 5.75 -12.53
C GLY A 912 -22.79 6.59 -11.49
N ARG A 913 -23.80 7.32 -11.97
CA ARG A 913 -24.53 8.31 -11.17
C ARG A 913 -25.29 7.72 -9.99
N ASP A 914 -25.84 6.52 -10.16
CA ASP A 914 -26.56 5.81 -9.08
C ASP A 914 -25.64 5.58 -7.88
N SER A 915 -24.45 5.02 -8.14
CA SER A 915 -23.48 4.71 -7.09
C SER A 915 -22.88 5.95 -6.46
N LEU A 916 -22.64 7.00 -7.27
CA LEU A 916 -22.14 8.27 -6.77
C LEU A 916 -23.19 8.95 -5.89
N LEU A 917 -24.45 8.95 -6.33
CA LEU A 917 -25.57 9.49 -5.55
C LEU A 917 -25.73 8.74 -4.22
N ALA A 918 -25.73 7.40 -4.27
CA ALA A 918 -25.85 6.57 -3.08
C ALA A 918 -24.69 6.84 -2.10
N ALA A 919 -23.44 6.96 -2.57
CA ALA A 919 -22.29 7.27 -1.74
C ALA A 919 -22.34 8.68 -1.13
N ILE A 920 -22.92 9.67 -1.84
CA ILE A 920 -23.09 11.03 -1.33
C ILE A 920 -24.17 11.07 -0.23
N ILE A 921 -25.28 10.37 -0.44
CA ILE A 921 -26.43 10.39 0.48
C ILE A 921 -26.20 9.47 1.67
N ASN A 922 -25.63 8.28 1.47
CA ASN A 922 -25.41 7.23 2.46
C ASN A 922 -23.93 6.87 2.62
N PRO A 923 -23.06 7.78 3.04
CA PRO A 923 -21.60 7.54 3.09
C PRO A 923 -21.19 6.46 4.10
N HIS A 924 -22.09 6.04 4.97
CA HIS A 924 -21.86 5.00 5.99
C HIS A 924 -22.41 3.64 5.60
N GLN A 925 -23.19 3.57 4.53
CA GLN A 925 -23.78 2.30 4.07
C GLN A 925 -22.68 1.33 3.68
N GLU A 926 -21.56 1.90 3.22
CA GLU A 926 -20.48 1.12 2.69
C GLU A 926 -19.15 1.87 2.74
N VAL A 927 -18.27 1.41 3.61
CA VAL A 927 -16.98 2.05 3.84
C VAL A 927 -15.86 1.06 3.55
N ALA A 928 -15.05 1.35 2.54
CA ALA A 928 -13.86 0.56 2.29
C ALA A 928 -12.94 0.59 3.54
N PRO A 929 -12.27 -0.52 3.88
CA PRO A 929 -11.51 -0.66 5.12
C PRO A 929 -10.52 0.48 5.40
N GLN A 930 -9.88 1.02 4.37
CA GLN A 930 -8.94 2.13 4.47
C GLN A 930 -9.58 3.47 4.79
N TYR A 931 -10.91 3.60 4.68
CA TYR A 931 -11.68 4.82 4.96
C TYR A 931 -12.58 4.69 6.21
N ILE A 932 -12.44 3.58 6.94
CA ILE A 932 -13.17 3.41 8.21
C ILE A 932 -12.58 4.37 9.25
N ALA A 933 -13.46 5.11 9.90
CA ALA A 933 -13.08 5.98 11.01
C ALA A 933 -12.91 5.17 12.32
N TYR A 934 -11.89 5.52 13.07
CA TYR A 934 -11.59 4.99 14.39
C TYR A 934 -11.77 6.07 15.46
N GLU A 935 -12.34 5.69 16.57
CA GLU A 935 -12.38 6.52 17.78
C GLU A 935 -11.20 6.10 18.66
N VAL A 936 -10.31 7.07 18.94
CA VAL A 936 -9.14 6.86 19.79
C VAL A 936 -9.24 7.77 21.01
N ASN A 937 -9.22 7.17 22.18
CA ASN A 937 -9.30 7.86 23.47
C ASN A 937 -7.93 7.84 24.13
N THR A 938 -7.49 8.99 24.61
CA THR A 938 -6.20 9.16 25.27
C THR A 938 -6.33 9.20 26.79
N LYS A 939 -5.23 8.95 27.50
CA LYS A 939 -5.17 8.95 28.96
C LYS A 939 -5.36 10.36 29.55
N ASP A 940 -4.99 11.39 28.79
CA ASP A 940 -5.20 12.80 29.12
C ASP A 940 -6.63 13.32 28.86
N GLY A 941 -7.56 12.39 28.48
CA GLY A 941 -8.99 12.68 28.35
C GLY A 941 -9.45 13.21 27.00
N ASN A 942 -8.56 13.24 25.98
CA ASN A 942 -8.96 13.60 24.62
C ASN A 942 -9.56 12.40 23.90
N ALA A 943 -10.50 12.70 22.99
CA ALA A 943 -11.07 11.72 22.05
C ALA A 943 -10.85 12.22 20.63
N PHE A 944 -10.34 11.35 19.77
CA PHE A 944 -10.07 11.65 18.37
C PHE A 944 -10.86 10.69 17.50
N LEU A 945 -11.56 11.24 16.50
CA LEU A 945 -12.21 10.46 15.44
C LEU A 945 -11.45 10.72 14.14
N GLY A 946 -10.89 9.68 13.57
CA GLY A 946 -10.08 9.78 12.36
C GLY A 946 -9.85 8.44 11.70
N MET A 947 -9.35 8.46 10.48
CA MET A 947 -8.85 7.26 9.83
C MET A 947 -7.42 6.99 10.28
N ILE A 948 -7.11 5.74 10.55
CA ILE A 948 -5.74 5.35 10.86
C ILE A 948 -4.91 5.53 9.58
N SER A 949 -3.99 6.49 9.60
CA SER A 949 -3.00 6.71 8.54
C SER A 949 -1.74 5.89 8.79
N ARG A 950 -1.44 5.63 10.09
CA ARG A 950 -0.33 4.79 10.53
C ARG A 950 -0.66 4.10 11.83
N ASP A 951 -0.19 2.86 11.90
CA ASP A 951 -0.27 2.04 13.08
C ASP A 951 1.14 1.47 13.36
N GLU A 952 1.89 2.13 14.23
CA GLU A 952 3.27 1.80 14.56
C GLU A 952 3.38 1.32 16.01
N ALA A 953 4.49 0.68 16.35
CA ALA A 953 4.70 0.13 17.69
C ALA A 953 4.66 1.21 18.79
N SER A 954 5.17 2.41 18.51
CA SER A 954 5.27 3.52 19.47
C SER A 954 4.16 4.57 19.32
N SER A 955 3.49 4.63 18.16
CA SER A 955 2.51 5.68 17.84
C SER A 955 1.37 5.18 16.97
N LEU A 956 0.27 5.93 17.03
CA LEU A 956 -0.88 5.79 16.15
C LEU A 956 -1.16 7.16 15.53
N SER A 957 -1.17 7.24 14.21
CA SER A 957 -1.52 8.46 13.49
C SER A 957 -2.92 8.37 12.92
N LEU A 958 -3.71 9.40 13.13
CA LEU A 958 -5.07 9.53 12.63
C LEU A 958 -5.16 10.73 11.69
N ARG A 959 -5.71 10.54 10.49
CA ARG A 959 -6.23 11.65 9.68
C ARG A 959 -7.63 11.97 10.16
N ILE A 960 -7.77 13.17 10.68
CA ILE A 960 -9.06 13.68 11.15
C ILE A 960 -9.75 14.51 10.06
N MET A 961 -11.01 14.83 10.27
CA MET A 961 -11.79 15.69 9.34
C MET A 961 -11.06 17.02 9.10
N GLY A 962 -10.98 17.41 7.82
CA GLY A 962 -10.19 18.57 7.39
C GLY A 962 -8.75 18.25 7.01
N GLY A 963 -8.35 16.96 6.99
CA GLY A 963 -7.07 16.48 6.49
C GLY A 963 -5.88 16.66 7.43
N ALA A 964 -6.10 17.17 8.64
CA ALA A 964 -5.03 17.24 9.64
C ALA A 964 -4.67 15.84 10.14
N GLU A 965 -3.39 15.60 10.34
CA GLU A 965 -2.90 14.35 10.92
C GLU A 965 -2.54 14.56 12.39
N VAL A 966 -3.05 13.66 13.25
CA VAL A 966 -2.77 13.67 14.68
C VAL A 966 -2.01 12.38 15.00
N THR A 967 -0.78 12.53 15.48
CA THR A 967 0.03 11.39 15.94
C THR A 967 -0.08 11.31 17.47
N LEU A 968 -0.47 10.13 17.93
CA LEU A 968 -0.67 9.83 19.34
C LEU A 968 0.36 8.79 19.78
N ALA A 969 1.11 9.08 20.83
CA ALA A 969 1.99 8.09 21.43
C ALA A 969 1.15 6.92 21.97
N ARG A 970 1.53 5.68 21.69
CA ARG A 970 0.85 4.49 22.21
C ARG A 970 0.74 4.49 23.72
N SER A 971 1.76 4.99 24.41
CA SER A 971 1.76 5.14 25.86
C SER A 971 0.65 6.05 26.39
N ASN A 972 0.15 6.99 25.56
CA ASN A 972 -0.95 7.89 25.92
C ASN A 972 -2.33 7.38 25.47
N ILE A 973 -2.40 6.36 24.61
CA ILE A 973 -3.68 5.81 24.16
C ILE A 973 -4.28 4.97 25.29
N ARG A 974 -5.54 5.25 25.61
CA ARG A 974 -6.36 4.50 26.56
C ARG A 974 -7.11 3.36 25.88
N GLY A 975 -7.54 3.57 24.63
CA GLY A 975 -8.23 2.59 23.81
C GLY A 975 -8.56 3.14 22.44
N SER A 976 -8.63 2.24 21.45
CA SER A 976 -9.08 2.57 20.11
C SER A 976 -10.16 1.58 19.68
N SER A 977 -11.16 2.04 18.95
CA SER A 977 -12.23 1.20 18.41
C SER A 977 -12.65 1.68 17.04
N SER A 978 -12.95 0.74 16.15
CA SER A 978 -13.55 1.05 14.84
C SER A 978 -14.97 1.58 15.04
N SER A 979 -15.30 2.68 14.38
CA SER A 979 -16.66 3.21 14.33
C SER A 979 -17.56 2.43 13.38
N GLY A 980 -16.97 1.65 12.45
CA GLY A 980 -17.67 1.03 11.33
C GLY A 980 -18.24 2.03 10.31
N LYS A 981 -17.91 3.30 10.41
CA LYS A 981 -18.45 4.39 9.59
C LYS A 981 -17.34 5.14 8.86
N SER A 982 -17.68 5.84 7.78
CA SER A 982 -16.82 6.79 7.07
C SER A 982 -16.67 8.09 7.87
N LEU A 983 -15.56 8.80 7.67
CA LEU A 983 -15.46 10.21 8.07
C LEU A 983 -16.31 11.15 7.22
N MET A 984 -16.75 10.72 6.02
CA MET A 984 -17.66 11.49 5.19
C MET A 984 -18.99 11.68 5.93
N PRO A 985 -19.42 12.91 6.23
CA PRO A 985 -20.64 13.12 6.99
C PRO A 985 -21.89 12.88 6.12
N GLU A 986 -22.96 12.44 6.75
CA GLU A 986 -24.31 12.51 6.15
C GLU A 986 -24.79 13.96 6.04
N GLY A 987 -25.69 14.23 5.09
CA GLY A 987 -26.29 15.55 4.96
C GLY A 987 -25.56 16.51 4.03
N LEU A 988 -24.53 16.03 3.31
CA LEU A 988 -23.82 16.85 2.31
C LEU A 988 -24.73 17.34 1.17
N GLU A 989 -25.83 16.66 0.93
CA GLU A 989 -26.87 17.03 -0.03
C GLU A 989 -27.81 18.14 0.49
N ALA A 990 -27.77 18.46 1.79
CA ALA A 990 -28.69 19.43 2.36
C ALA A 990 -28.59 20.80 1.67
N GLY A 991 -29.75 21.35 1.28
CA GLY A 991 -29.84 22.63 0.57
C GLY A 991 -29.54 22.55 -0.93
N LEU A 992 -29.17 21.38 -1.48
CA LEU A 992 -29.08 21.18 -2.93
C LEU A 992 -30.47 20.92 -3.51
N SER A 993 -30.69 21.45 -4.71
CA SER A 993 -31.79 21.04 -5.58
C SER A 993 -31.40 19.75 -6.32
N VAL A 994 -32.40 19.08 -6.92
CA VAL A 994 -32.17 17.90 -7.75
C VAL A 994 -31.26 18.22 -8.96
N HIS A 995 -31.40 19.41 -9.55
CA HIS A 995 -30.54 19.84 -10.64
C HIS A 995 -29.09 20.08 -10.21
N GLU A 996 -28.86 20.70 -9.06
CA GLU A 996 -27.52 20.90 -8.53
C GLU A 996 -26.84 19.56 -8.18
N MET A 997 -27.59 18.58 -7.74
CA MET A 997 -27.06 17.21 -7.59
C MET A 997 -26.69 16.61 -8.96
N ALA A 998 -27.50 16.82 -10.00
CA ALA A 998 -27.15 16.39 -11.36
C ALA A 998 -25.91 17.12 -11.90
N ASP A 999 -25.73 18.41 -11.60
CA ASP A 999 -24.53 19.19 -11.93
C ASP A 999 -23.27 18.58 -11.26
N LEU A 1000 -23.35 18.26 -9.98
CA LEU A 1000 -22.25 17.63 -9.22
C LEU A 1000 -21.88 16.25 -9.81
N LEU A 1001 -22.87 15.41 -10.10
CA LEU A 1001 -22.66 14.09 -10.72
C LEU A 1001 -21.99 14.24 -12.08
N THR A 1002 -22.44 15.20 -12.91
CA THR A 1002 -21.86 15.50 -14.22
C THR A 1002 -20.41 15.95 -14.10
N PHE A 1003 -20.08 16.80 -13.14
CA PHE A 1003 -18.70 17.22 -12.88
C PHE A 1003 -17.80 16.02 -12.58
N ILE A 1004 -18.23 15.13 -11.67
CA ILE A 1004 -17.43 13.96 -11.29
C ILE A 1004 -17.20 13.03 -12.48
N GLU A 1005 -18.21 12.79 -13.31
CA GLU A 1005 -18.08 11.96 -14.51
C GLU A 1005 -17.11 12.52 -15.55
N GLN A 1006 -17.01 13.84 -15.66
CA GLN A 1006 -16.20 14.53 -16.68
C GLN A 1006 -14.76 14.84 -16.21
N LEU A 1007 -14.35 14.45 -15.01
CA LEU A 1007 -12.97 14.61 -14.53
C LEU A 1007 -11.96 13.97 -15.50
N LYS A 1008 -10.84 14.69 -15.74
CA LYS A 1008 -9.77 14.26 -16.65
C LYS A 1008 -8.50 13.89 -15.91
#